data_471d9a0bebef4428de8a2353b7e1c3b0
#
_entry.id   471d9a0bebef4428de8a2353b7e1c3b0
#
_cell.length_a   1.000
_cell.length_b   1.000
_cell.length_c   1.000
_cell.angle_alpha   90.00
_cell.angle_beta   90.00
_cell.angle_gamma   90.00
#
_symmetry.space_group_name_H-M   'P 1'
#
loop_
_entity.id
_entity.type
_entity.pdbx_description
1 polymer ?
#
loop_
_entity_poly.entity_id
_entity_poly.type
_entity_poly.pdbx_seq_one_letter_code
_entity_poly.pdbx_strand_id
1 'polypeptide(L)'
;LSHCSSQMVILQALTALLSLSIFQIFPADRKRVEAALHACHLPKGKNDAINPEDFPEKVYKTFLMNLCPRPEIDEIFTSHHSKAKPYMTKEHLAKFINKKQRDSRLNDILFPPAKPEQVQGLIEKYEPSGINIQRGQLSPEGMVWFLCGPENNIVSLDKVVLYQDMTQPLSHYFINSSHNTYLTAGQFSGISSPEMYRQSLLSGCRCVELDCWKGRPPDEEPIITHGFTMTTEILFKDVIEAIAESAFKTSLYPVILSFENHVDSPKQQAKMAEYCRTIFGDMLLTEPLEKHPLKPGVPLPSPQDLLGKILIKNKKNQSASEDRRDSLKKERNEATDQPVSVDVWAGDVTEEDPEEEEEESGNLDEEQIKKMQSDEGTAGLEVTAYEEMSSLVNYIQPIKFDSFDISTEQNRSYVISSFTETKAYDLLTKSSVQFVEYNKRQMSRIYPKGTRMDSSNYMPQMFWNVGCQMAALNFQTMDVPMQQNMALFEFNGQSGYLLKHEFMRQPEKQFDPFSVDRIDVVVASTLSITILSGQFLSERSVKTYAEVELFGLPGDPKRKYRTKLTSSANSLNPVWKEEAFVFEKIMMPELASLRIVALEEGGKFIGQRIIPIIAVHSGYHHVCLRSESNMPLTMPSLFVYLEMKDYVPDTWAGNVLGVPDLVCPPL
;
A
#
# COMPACT_ATOMS: atom_id res chain seq x y z
N LEU A 1 -4.68 -16.74 9.40
CA LEU A 1 -5.70 -17.69 9.93
C LEU A 1 -6.96 -17.73 9.08
N SER A 2 -7.30 -16.66 8.34
CA SER A 2 -8.54 -16.60 7.55
C SER A 2 -8.51 -17.41 6.24
N HIS A 3 -7.36 -17.66 5.62
CA HIS A 3 -7.30 -18.27 4.28
C HIS A 3 -7.55 -19.78 4.29
N CYS A 4 -7.04 -20.54 5.28
CA CYS A 4 -7.39 -21.95 5.43
C CYS A 4 -8.84 -22.13 5.92
N SER A 5 -9.33 -21.22 6.78
CA SER A 5 -10.73 -21.24 7.20
C SER A 5 -11.68 -20.73 6.12
N SER A 6 -11.24 -19.82 5.23
CA SER A 6 -12.05 -19.40 4.06
C SER A 6 -12.18 -20.53 3.04
N GLN A 7 -11.13 -21.32 2.83
CA GLN A 7 -11.27 -22.55 2.03
C GLN A 7 -12.23 -23.55 2.68
N MET A 8 -12.23 -23.64 4.02
CA MET A 8 -13.19 -24.50 4.76
C MET A 8 -14.63 -23.96 4.72
N VAL A 9 -14.83 -22.66 4.77
CA VAL A 9 -16.17 -22.04 4.65
C VAL A 9 -16.69 -22.16 3.22
N ILE A 10 -15.82 -22.03 2.22
CA ILE A 10 -16.17 -22.32 0.82
C ILE A 10 -16.47 -23.81 0.64
N LEU A 11 -15.77 -24.70 1.34
CA LEU A 11 -16.08 -26.12 1.38
C LEU A 11 -17.51 -26.39 1.90
N GLN A 12 -17.92 -25.76 2.98
CA GLN A 12 -19.27 -25.91 3.55
C GLN A 12 -20.35 -25.30 2.64
N ALA A 13 -20.06 -24.20 1.95
CA ALA A 13 -20.96 -23.64 0.93
C ALA A 13 -21.01 -24.47 -0.37
N LEU A 14 -19.86 -25.07 -0.76
CA LEU A 14 -19.76 -25.96 -1.93
C LEU A 14 -20.41 -27.31 -1.69
N THR A 15 -20.46 -27.82 -0.47
CA THR A 15 -21.13 -29.10 -0.17
C THR A 15 -22.62 -29.09 -0.49
N ALA A 16 -23.27 -27.92 -0.47
CA ALA A 16 -24.69 -27.78 -0.83
C ALA A 16 -24.94 -27.68 -2.37
N LEU A 17 -23.91 -27.46 -3.20
CA LEU A 17 -24.01 -27.17 -4.65
C LEU A 17 -23.15 -28.12 -5.52
N LEU A 18 -22.58 -29.16 -4.96
CA LEU A 18 -21.42 -29.88 -5.48
C LEU A 18 -21.60 -30.70 -6.77
N SER A 19 -22.79 -31.09 -7.12
CA SER A 19 -22.97 -31.96 -8.33
C SER A 19 -22.85 -31.23 -9.67
N LEU A 20 -23.15 -29.90 -9.67
CA LEU A 20 -23.05 -29.06 -10.89
C LEU A 20 -21.81 -28.17 -10.92
N SER A 21 -21.24 -27.84 -9.73
CA SER A 21 -20.29 -26.78 -9.58
C SER A 21 -18.84 -27.17 -9.94
N ILE A 22 -18.41 -28.40 -9.65
CA ILE A 22 -17.01 -28.82 -9.89
C ILE A 22 -16.66 -28.76 -11.37
N PHE A 23 -17.58 -29.25 -12.26
CA PHE A 23 -17.38 -29.20 -13.70
C PHE A 23 -17.51 -27.78 -14.28
N GLN A 24 -18.22 -26.89 -13.59
CA GLN A 24 -18.33 -25.48 -13.97
C GLN A 24 -17.10 -24.69 -13.60
N ILE A 25 -16.43 -25.04 -12.49
CA ILE A 25 -15.18 -24.40 -12.04
C ILE A 25 -14.01 -24.72 -12.97
N PHE A 26 -13.99 -25.95 -13.55
CA PHE A 26 -12.89 -26.39 -14.43
C PHE A 26 -13.43 -26.93 -15.77
N PRO A 27 -14.11 -26.13 -16.58
CA PRO A 27 -14.78 -26.58 -17.78
C PRO A 27 -13.82 -27.13 -18.85
N ALA A 28 -12.61 -26.59 -18.91
CA ALA A 28 -11.59 -27.04 -19.88
C ALA A 28 -10.87 -28.34 -19.47
N ASP A 29 -10.94 -28.72 -18.19
CA ASP A 29 -10.22 -29.86 -17.62
C ASP A 29 -11.14 -31.03 -17.22
N ARG A 30 -12.29 -31.12 -17.85
CA ARG A 30 -13.33 -32.10 -17.52
C ARG A 30 -12.80 -33.53 -17.34
N LYS A 31 -11.93 -34.01 -18.25
CA LYS A 31 -11.34 -35.35 -18.16
C LYS A 31 -10.48 -35.53 -16.88
N ARG A 32 -9.76 -34.49 -16.47
CA ARG A 32 -8.97 -34.51 -15.24
C ARG A 32 -9.87 -34.54 -14.00
N VAL A 33 -10.97 -33.78 -14.01
CA VAL A 33 -11.97 -33.79 -12.94
C VAL A 33 -12.61 -35.18 -12.81
N GLU A 34 -13.04 -35.79 -13.95
CA GLU A 34 -13.61 -37.15 -13.96
C GLU A 34 -12.61 -38.19 -13.44
N ALA A 35 -11.33 -38.08 -13.80
CA ALA A 35 -10.30 -38.99 -13.31
C ALA A 35 -10.02 -38.80 -11.79
N ALA A 36 -10.02 -37.58 -11.31
CA ALA A 36 -9.82 -37.26 -9.90
C ALA A 36 -11.00 -37.74 -9.04
N LEU A 37 -12.25 -37.58 -9.51
CA LEU A 37 -13.45 -38.12 -8.87
C LEU A 37 -13.41 -39.65 -8.79
N HIS A 38 -13.04 -40.29 -9.89
CA HIS A 38 -12.88 -41.73 -9.94
C HIS A 38 -11.85 -42.27 -8.96
N ALA A 39 -10.70 -41.58 -8.84
CA ALA A 39 -9.65 -41.93 -7.87
C ALA A 39 -10.11 -41.80 -6.43
N CYS A 40 -11.11 -40.96 -6.18
CA CYS A 40 -11.73 -40.80 -4.84
C CYS A 40 -12.95 -41.72 -4.63
N HIS A 41 -13.24 -42.64 -5.56
CA HIS A 41 -14.42 -43.49 -5.55
C HIS A 41 -15.76 -42.72 -5.54
N LEU A 42 -15.77 -41.51 -6.12
CA LEU A 42 -16.95 -40.68 -6.23
C LEU A 42 -17.63 -40.82 -7.61
N PRO A 43 -18.94 -40.52 -7.70
CA PRO A 43 -19.64 -40.45 -8.98
C PRO A 43 -18.94 -39.46 -9.93
N LYS A 44 -18.79 -39.85 -11.20
CA LYS A 44 -18.04 -39.06 -12.20
C LYS A 44 -18.88 -38.53 -13.36
N GLY A 45 -20.14 -38.85 -13.39
CA GLY A 45 -21.06 -38.38 -14.43
C GLY A 45 -21.42 -36.91 -14.21
N LYS A 46 -21.55 -36.14 -15.33
CA LYS A 46 -21.88 -34.71 -15.28
C LYS A 46 -23.14 -34.39 -14.47
N ASN A 47 -24.09 -35.32 -14.44
CA ASN A 47 -25.38 -35.17 -13.76
C ASN A 47 -25.48 -35.99 -12.47
N ASP A 48 -24.40 -36.66 -12.09
CA ASP A 48 -24.38 -37.44 -10.86
C ASP A 48 -24.32 -36.52 -9.63
N ALA A 49 -25.16 -36.75 -8.65
CA ALA A 49 -25.09 -36.07 -7.38
C ALA A 49 -24.03 -36.73 -6.49
N ILE A 50 -23.23 -35.89 -5.84
CA ILE A 50 -22.30 -36.30 -4.76
C ILE A 50 -22.98 -35.97 -3.45
N ASN A 51 -23.18 -37.00 -2.60
CA ASN A 51 -23.71 -36.77 -1.27
C ASN A 51 -22.65 -36.00 -0.44
N PRO A 52 -22.99 -34.91 0.25
CA PRO A 52 -22.05 -34.17 1.09
C PRO A 52 -21.31 -35.05 2.12
N GLU A 53 -21.95 -36.07 2.64
CA GLU A 53 -21.33 -37.01 3.59
C GLU A 53 -20.22 -37.86 2.95
N ASP A 54 -20.27 -38.09 1.65
CA ASP A 54 -19.25 -38.84 0.89
C ASP A 54 -18.06 -37.94 0.48
N PHE A 55 -18.10 -36.63 0.81
CA PHE A 55 -17.09 -35.66 0.45
C PHE A 55 -16.53 -34.90 1.65
N PRO A 56 -16.08 -35.56 2.72
CA PRO A 56 -15.45 -34.93 3.86
C PRO A 56 -14.09 -34.31 3.48
N GLU A 57 -13.51 -33.49 4.34
CA GLU A 57 -12.23 -32.79 4.13
C GLU A 57 -11.11 -33.72 3.62
N LYS A 58 -11.02 -34.93 4.15
CA LYS A 58 -10.03 -35.92 3.74
C LYS A 58 -10.18 -36.31 2.26
N VAL A 59 -11.41 -36.59 1.83
CA VAL A 59 -11.71 -36.96 0.43
C VAL A 59 -11.49 -35.76 -0.50
N TYR A 60 -11.83 -34.54 -0.06
CA TYR A 60 -11.56 -33.32 -0.80
C TYR A 60 -10.05 -33.12 -1.00
N LYS A 61 -9.24 -33.27 0.03
CA LYS A 61 -7.77 -33.21 -0.08
C LYS A 61 -7.24 -34.22 -1.08
N THR A 62 -7.71 -35.46 -1.03
CA THR A 62 -7.34 -36.50 -1.98
C THR A 62 -7.76 -36.15 -3.41
N PHE A 63 -8.95 -35.58 -3.57
CA PHE A 63 -9.44 -35.09 -4.85
C PHE A 63 -8.52 -33.99 -5.43
N LEU A 64 -8.16 -32.99 -4.63
CA LEU A 64 -7.24 -31.92 -5.07
C LEU A 64 -5.87 -32.45 -5.47
N MET A 65 -5.32 -33.41 -4.72
CA MET A 65 -4.03 -34.04 -5.04
C MET A 65 -4.08 -34.80 -6.37
N ASN A 66 -5.20 -35.42 -6.71
CA ASN A 66 -5.38 -36.10 -7.99
C ASN A 66 -5.66 -35.13 -9.14
N LEU A 67 -6.38 -34.04 -8.89
CA LEU A 67 -6.70 -33.01 -9.88
C LEU A 67 -5.48 -32.18 -10.24
N CYS A 68 -4.66 -31.85 -9.25
CA CYS A 68 -3.48 -30.99 -9.36
C CYS A 68 -2.25 -31.71 -8.77
N PRO A 69 -1.70 -32.74 -9.44
CA PRO A 69 -0.49 -33.41 -8.98
C PRO A 69 0.70 -32.44 -8.98
N ARG A 70 1.62 -32.62 -8.02
CA ARG A 70 2.71 -31.71 -7.71
C ARG A 70 4.08 -32.40 -7.86
N PRO A 71 4.50 -32.72 -9.10
CA PRO A 71 5.76 -33.43 -9.33
C PRO A 71 6.99 -32.64 -8.85
N GLU A 72 6.92 -31.30 -8.86
CA GLU A 72 7.98 -30.44 -8.36
C GLU A 72 8.19 -30.55 -6.84
N ILE A 73 7.12 -30.81 -6.08
CA ILE A 73 7.24 -31.06 -4.63
C ILE A 73 7.78 -32.46 -4.38
N ASP A 74 7.38 -33.45 -5.18
CA ASP A 74 7.94 -34.80 -5.10
C ASP A 74 9.45 -34.80 -5.38
N GLU A 75 9.94 -34.02 -6.32
CA GLU A 75 11.37 -33.83 -6.60
C GLU A 75 12.09 -33.21 -5.40
N ILE A 76 11.50 -32.18 -4.77
CA ILE A 76 12.04 -31.53 -3.55
C ILE A 76 12.08 -32.54 -2.42
N PHE A 77 11.00 -33.27 -2.20
CA PHE A 77 10.90 -34.31 -1.17
C PHE A 77 12.01 -35.36 -1.32
N THR A 78 12.18 -35.93 -2.51
CA THR A 78 13.19 -36.98 -2.77
C THR A 78 14.63 -36.48 -2.72
N SER A 79 14.86 -35.18 -2.96
CA SER A 79 16.19 -34.58 -2.91
C SER A 79 16.72 -34.38 -1.48
N HIS A 80 15.87 -34.38 -0.47
CA HIS A 80 16.21 -34.05 0.92
C HIS A 80 16.22 -35.26 1.86
N HIS A 81 15.92 -36.44 1.37
CA HIS A 81 16.01 -37.69 2.15
C HIS A 81 16.55 -38.84 1.32
N SER A 82 16.79 -40.01 1.93
CA SER A 82 17.25 -41.22 1.21
C SER A 82 16.19 -41.67 0.21
N LYS A 83 16.57 -41.79 -1.07
CA LYS A 83 15.70 -42.23 -2.16
C LYS A 83 15.07 -43.63 -1.95
N ALA A 84 15.58 -44.41 -1.02
CA ALA A 84 15.10 -45.77 -0.70
C ALA A 84 13.85 -45.75 0.24
N LYS A 85 13.48 -44.58 0.83
CA LYS A 85 12.39 -44.49 1.82
C LYS A 85 11.27 -43.61 1.30
N PRO A 86 10.00 -44.01 1.42
CA PRO A 86 8.85 -43.25 0.95
C PRO A 86 8.41 -42.16 1.96
N TYR A 87 9.22 -41.84 2.94
CA TYR A 87 8.93 -40.85 3.98
C TYR A 87 10.20 -40.14 4.47
N MET A 88 10.05 -38.90 4.95
CA MET A 88 11.05 -38.17 5.74
C MET A 88 10.94 -38.52 7.20
N THR A 89 12.07 -38.71 7.90
CA THR A 89 12.08 -38.71 9.37
C THR A 89 12.05 -37.28 9.92
N LYS A 90 11.78 -37.13 11.22
CA LYS A 90 11.82 -35.81 11.88
C LYS A 90 13.21 -35.12 11.76
N GLU A 91 14.30 -35.90 11.73
CA GLU A 91 15.64 -35.37 11.50
C GLU A 91 15.80 -34.81 10.08
N HIS A 92 15.27 -35.51 9.07
CA HIS A 92 15.28 -35.03 7.69
C HIS A 92 14.41 -33.76 7.53
N LEU A 93 13.25 -33.73 8.17
CA LEU A 93 12.35 -32.56 8.15
C LEU A 93 12.98 -31.36 8.86
N ALA A 94 13.59 -31.54 10.04
CA ALA A 94 14.31 -30.48 10.73
C ALA A 94 15.48 -29.94 9.88
N LYS A 95 16.23 -30.83 9.23
CA LYS A 95 17.31 -30.44 8.31
C LYS A 95 16.77 -29.65 7.09
N PHE A 96 15.64 -30.06 6.53
CA PHE A 96 14.98 -29.34 5.44
C PHE A 96 14.58 -27.93 5.88
N ILE A 97 13.89 -27.81 7.02
CA ILE A 97 13.47 -26.52 7.59
C ILE A 97 14.67 -25.60 7.81
N ASN A 98 15.73 -26.11 8.47
CA ASN A 98 16.89 -25.31 8.81
C ASN A 98 17.74 -24.89 7.60
N LYS A 99 17.77 -25.71 6.53
CA LYS A 99 18.56 -25.42 5.34
C LYS A 99 17.83 -24.68 4.22
N LYS A 100 16.51 -24.90 4.13
CA LYS A 100 15.71 -24.40 2.99
C LYS A 100 14.66 -23.38 3.38
N GLN A 101 14.05 -23.52 4.56
CA GLN A 101 12.93 -22.67 5.01
C GLN A 101 13.38 -21.60 6.01
N ARG A 102 14.64 -21.57 6.36
CA ARG A 102 15.22 -20.60 7.27
C ARG A 102 16.07 -19.58 6.51
N ASP A 103 15.95 -18.31 6.88
CA ASP A 103 16.85 -17.26 6.42
C ASP A 103 18.26 -17.52 7.01
N SER A 104 19.26 -17.65 6.16
CA SER A 104 20.63 -17.94 6.55
C SER A 104 21.33 -16.81 7.33
N ARG A 105 20.75 -15.60 7.31
CA ARG A 105 21.26 -14.42 8.03
C ARG A 105 20.84 -14.38 9.50
N LEU A 106 19.85 -15.21 9.89
CA LEU A 106 19.36 -15.25 11.26
C LEU A 106 20.45 -15.75 12.23
N ASN A 107 20.62 -15.01 13.31
CA ASN A 107 21.51 -15.40 14.40
C ASN A 107 21.02 -16.67 15.09
N ASP A 108 21.89 -17.68 15.23
CA ASP A 108 21.54 -18.99 15.79
C ASP A 108 21.28 -18.96 17.32
N ILE A 109 21.70 -17.94 18.03
CA ILE A 109 21.45 -17.77 19.46
C ILE A 109 20.07 -17.16 19.69
N LEU A 110 19.76 -16.08 18.98
CA LEU A 110 18.47 -15.39 19.10
C LEU A 110 17.33 -16.14 18.43
N PHE A 111 17.63 -16.81 17.32
CA PHE A 111 16.70 -17.59 16.52
C PHE A 111 17.26 -19.00 16.30
N PRO A 112 17.22 -19.87 17.31
CA PRO A 112 17.85 -21.18 17.21
C PRO A 112 17.24 -22.04 16.10
N PRO A 113 18.07 -22.84 15.39
CA PRO A 113 17.56 -23.81 14.42
C PRO A 113 16.57 -24.78 15.03
N ALA A 114 15.56 -25.20 14.25
CA ALA A 114 14.56 -26.15 14.68
C ALA A 114 15.21 -27.52 15.02
N LYS A 115 14.86 -28.07 16.19
CA LYS A 115 15.28 -29.40 16.63
C LYS A 115 14.26 -30.47 16.15
N PRO A 116 14.70 -31.74 15.97
CA PRO A 116 13.81 -32.82 15.55
C PRO A 116 12.53 -32.96 16.40
N GLU A 117 12.63 -32.71 17.69
CA GLU A 117 11.49 -32.79 18.63
C GLU A 117 10.44 -31.69 18.37
N GLN A 118 10.88 -30.52 17.92
CA GLN A 118 10.00 -29.38 17.61
C GLN A 118 9.21 -29.58 16.33
N VAL A 119 9.73 -30.34 15.36
CA VAL A 119 9.03 -30.62 14.09
C VAL A 119 8.00 -31.75 14.21
N GLN A 120 7.98 -32.48 15.33
CA GLN A 120 7.00 -33.54 15.58
C GLN A 120 5.55 -32.98 15.53
N GLY A 121 5.32 -31.78 16.06
CA GLY A 121 4.03 -31.11 15.99
C GLY A 121 3.57 -30.79 14.55
N LEU A 122 4.50 -30.52 13.64
CA LEU A 122 4.20 -30.34 12.22
C LEU A 122 3.77 -31.66 11.57
N ILE A 123 4.47 -32.77 11.91
CA ILE A 123 4.11 -34.10 11.43
C ILE A 123 2.71 -34.48 11.92
N GLU A 124 2.43 -34.28 13.20
CA GLU A 124 1.09 -34.55 13.78
C GLU A 124 -0.03 -33.77 13.11
N LYS A 125 0.26 -32.54 12.68
CA LYS A 125 -0.71 -31.68 12.04
C LYS A 125 -0.96 -32.00 10.57
N TYR A 126 0.10 -32.36 9.82
CA TYR A 126 0.05 -32.45 8.37
C TYR A 126 0.11 -33.85 7.78
N GLU A 127 0.59 -34.85 8.54
CA GLU A 127 0.67 -36.23 8.09
C GLU A 127 -0.69 -36.92 8.15
N PRO A 128 -1.21 -37.45 7.01
CA PRO A 128 -2.52 -38.11 7.02
C PRO A 128 -2.50 -39.51 7.62
N SER A 129 -1.33 -40.16 7.73
CA SER A 129 -1.20 -41.54 8.22
C SER A 129 -0.89 -41.59 9.73
N GLY A 130 -1.80 -42.14 10.51
CA GLY A 130 -1.58 -42.35 11.95
C GLY A 130 -0.34 -43.16 12.30
N ILE A 131 0.02 -44.15 11.46
CA ILE A 131 1.24 -44.95 11.62
C ILE A 131 2.48 -44.09 11.42
N ASN A 132 2.51 -43.21 10.41
CA ASN A 132 3.62 -42.29 10.16
C ASN A 132 3.75 -41.28 11.29
N ILE A 133 2.64 -40.74 11.79
CA ILE A 133 2.64 -39.83 12.94
C ILE A 133 3.33 -40.46 14.14
N GLN A 134 2.93 -41.69 14.51
CA GLN A 134 3.50 -42.45 15.65
C GLN A 134 5.02 -42.69 15.45
N ARG A 135 5.44 -42.86 14.20
CA ARG A 135 6.85 -43.12 13.87
C ARG A 135 7.67 -41.84 13.66
N GLY A 136 7.06 -40.66 13.77
CA GLY A 136 7.71 -39.37 13.48
C GLY A 136 8.16 -39.29 12.02
N GLN A 137 7.30 -39.68 11.09
CA GLN A 137 7.59 -39.73 9.65
C GLN A 137 6.60 -38.85 8.87
N LEU A 138 7.10 -38.15 7.84
CA LEU A 138 6.30 -37.31 6.94
C LEU A 138 6.28 -37.92 5.54
N SER A 139 5.09 -38.16 5.00
CA SER A 139 4.89 -38.61 3.61
C SER A 139 4.99 -37.46 2.60
N PRO A 140 5.10 -37.74 1.28
CA PRO A 140 4.99 -36.72 0.24
C PRO A 140 3.69 -35.90 0.32
N GLU A 141 2.57 -36.54 0.64
CA GLU A 141 1.29 -35.85 0.86
C GLU A 141 1.36 -34.92 2.06
N GLY A 142 1.90 -35.37 3.18
CA GLY A 142 2.11 -34.52 4.35
C GLY A 142 3.00 -33.32 4.07
N MET A 143 4.02 -33.49 3.21
CA MET A 143 4.89 -32.40 2.75
C MET A 143 4.14 -31.35 1.95
N VAL A 144 3.23 -31.76 1.04
CA VAL A 144 2.40 -30.80 0.28
C VAL A 144 1.54 -29.97 1.25
N TRP A 145 0.88 -30.60 2.19
CA TRP A 145 0.02 -29.90 3.14
C TRP A 145 0.81 -28.99 4.10
N PHE A 146 1.99 -29.40 4.53
CA PHE A 146 2.90 -28.54 5.30
C PHE A 146 3.30 -27.28 4.50
N LEU A 147 3.70 -27.43 3.23
CA LEU A 147 4.08 -26.31 2.39
C LEU A 147 2.91 -25.36 2.04
N CYS A 148 1.66 -25.86 2.12
CA CYS A 148 0.46 -25.04 1.98
C CYS A 148 -0.05 -24.48 3.32
N GLY A 149 0.49 -24.93 4.44
CA GLY A 149 0.01 -24.60 5.77
C GLY A 149 0.39 -23.20 6.26
N PRO A 150 -0.33 -22.69 7.27
CA PRO A 150 -0.10 -21.34 7.79
C PRO A 150 1.27 -21.16 8.45
N GLU A 151 1.90 -22.23 8.95
CA GLU A 151 3.26 -22.19 9.51
C GLU A 151 4.33 -21.92 8.44
N ASN A 152 3.99 -22.19 7.17
CA ASN A 152 4.88 -21.95 6.03
C ASN A 152 4.44 -20.74 5.19
N ASN A 153 3.88 -19.72 5.81
CA ASN A 153 3.46 -18.51 5.12
C ASN A 153 4.68 -17.77 4.53
N ILE A 154 4.57 -17.31 3.28
CA ILE A 154 5.60 -16.49 2.64
C ILE A 154 5.76 -15.14 3.35
N VAL A 155 4.71 -14.64 3.98
CA VAL A 155 4.68 -13.36 4.69
C VAL A 155 4.90 -13.57 6.20
N SER A 156 5.81 -12.79 6.77
CA SER A 156 6.01 -12.72 8.21
C SER A 156 4.77 -12.10 8.88
N LEU A 157 4.02 -12.91 9.63
CA LEU A 157 2.83 -12.46 10.34
C LEU A 157 3.16 -11.45 11.45
N ASP A 158 4.37 -11.46 11.98
CA ASP A 158 4.85 -10.48 12.96
C ASP A 158 4.93 -9.07 12.38
N LYS A 159 4.99 -8.92 11.06
CA LYS A 159 4.95 -7.63 10.36
C LYS A 159 3.54 -7.18 9.99
N VAL A 160 2.58 -8.10 9.96
CA VAL A 160 1.16 -7.79 9.69
C VAL A 160 0.47 -7.18 10.90
N VAL A 161 0.78 -7.65 12.10
CA VAL A 161 0.27 -7.04 13.34
C VAL A 161 0.92 -5.70 13.62
N LEU A 162 0.35 -4.90 14.51
CA LEU A 162 0.97 -3.65 14.96
C LEU A 162 2.29 -3.95 15.69
N TYR A 163 3.42 -3.57 15.08
CA TYR A 163 4.75 -3.89 15.61
C TYR A 163 5.71 -2.69 15.65
N GLN A 164 5.41 -1.63 14.89
CA GLN A 164 6.27 -0.46 14.83
C GLN A 164 6.02 0.49 16.01
N ASP A 165 7.04 1.28 16.35
CA ASP A 165 6.90 2.37 17.31
C ASP A 165 5.93 3.43 16.75
N MET A 166 4.87 3.75 17.50
CA MET A 166 3.86 4.73 17.14
C MET A 166 3.98 6.04 17.94
N THR A 167 5.08 6.21 18.67
CA THR A 167 5.35 7.38 19.54
C THR A 167 6.26 8.44 18.93
N GLN A 168 6.68 8.24 17.67
CA GLN A 168 7.47 9.21 16.92
C GLN A 168 6.57 10.34 16.37
N PRO A 169 7.11 11.52 16.05
CA PRO A 169 6.35 12.60 15.42
C PRO A 169 5.63 12.16 14.14
N LEU A 170 4.45 12.73 13.84
CA LEU A 170 3.69 12.43 12.61
C LEU A 170 4.54 12.51 11.34
N SER A 171 5.50 13.44 11.27
CA SER A 171 6.40 13.58 10.13
C SER A 171 7.29 12.35 9.88
N HIS A 172 7.41 11.45 10.85
CA HIS A 172 8.24 10.24 10.75
C HIS A 172 7.52 9.02 10.14
N TYR A 173 6.29 9.19 9.65
CA TYR A 173 5.48 8.09 9.09
C TYR A 173 5.08 8.35 7.65
N PHE A 174 5.00 7.28 6.88
CA PHE A 174 4.16 7.25 5.68
C PHE A 174 2.70 7.11 6.11
N ILE A 175 1.81 7.88 5.48
CA ILE A 175 0.40 7.98 5.86
C ILE A 175 -0.46 7.61 4.65
N ASN A 176 -1.28 6.58 4.78
CA ASN A 176 -2.18 6.12 3.73
C ASN A 176 -3.19 7.22 3.38
N SER A 177 -3.10 7.75 2.14
CA SER A 177 -3.78 8.98 1.73
C SER A 177 -4.57 8.81 0.43
N SER A 178 -5.75 9.41 0.38
CA SER A 178 -6.65 9.42 -0.77
C SER A 178 -6.73 10.82 -1.39
N HIS A 179 -6.80 10.85 -2.72
CA HIS A 179 -7.06 12.04 -3.54
C HIS A 179 -8.51 12.01 -4.02
N ASN A 180 -9.20 13.17 -3.99
CA ASN A 180 -10.59 13.35 -4.43
C ASN A 180 -11.47 12.16 -4.01
N THR A 181 -11.50 11.92 -2.70
CA THR A 181 -12.03 10.70 -2.08
C THR A 181 -13.51 10.44 -2.44
N TYR A 182 -14.28 11.48 -2.70
CA TYR A 182 -15.71 11.44 -3.04
C TYR A 182 -16.01 10.82 -4.40
N LEU A 183 -15.05 10.75 -5.33
CA LEU A 183 -15.26 10.27 -6.70
C LEU A 183 -15.29 8.74 -6.81
N THR A 184 -16.29 8.22 -7.52
CA THR A 184 -16.44 6.78 -7.79
C THR A 184 -15.81 6.33 -9.12
N ALA A 185 -15.47 7.29 -10.00
CA ALA A 185 -14.96 7.05 -11.35
C ALA A 185 -13.97 8.15 -11.77
N GLY A 186 -14.03 8.61 -13.01
CA GLY A 186 -13.15 9.64 -13.57
C GLY A 186 -13.31 11.03 -12.92
N GLN A 187 -12.30 11.88 -13.13
CA GLN A 187 -12.23 13.21 -12.52
C GLN A 187 -13.21 14.25 -13.15
N PHE A 188 -13.64 14.01 -14.38
CA PHE A 188 -14.43 14.99 -15.12
C PHE A 188 -15.95 14.78 -15.03
N SER A 189 -16.43 13.53 -15.00
CA SER A 189 -17.86 13.18 -15.06
C SER A 189 -18.23 12.05 -14.12
N GLY A 190 -17.49 11.87 -13.03
CA GLY A 190 -17.74 10.84 -12.04
C GLY A 190 -18.94 11.15 -11.16
N ILE A 191 -19.50 10.11 -10.54
CA ILE A 191 -20.50 10.24 -9.50
C ILE A 191 -19.77 10.41 -8.16
N SER A 192 -20.13 11.43 -7.40
CA SER A 192 -19.67 11.63 -6.02
C SER A 192 -20.54 10.83 -5.05
N SER A 193 -19.93 10.25 -4.01
CA SER A 193 -20.66 9.46 -3.01
C SER A 193 -20.01 9.54 -1.63
N PRO A 194 -20.79 9.74 -0.55
CA PRO A 194 -20.29 9.62 0.82
C PRO A 194 -19.77 8.21 1.14
N GLU A 195 -20.29 7.19 0.46
CA GLU A 195 -19.84 5.80 0.63
C GLU A 195 -18.36 5.61 0.31
N MET A 196 -17.80 6.40 -0.61
CA MET A 196 -16.38 6.35 -0.93
C MET A 196 -15.49 6.70 0.29
N TYR A 197 -15.94 7.61 1.16
CA TYR A 197 -15.26 7.91 2.41
C TYR A 197 -15.30 6.73 3.39
N ARG A 198 -16.46 6.05 3.51
CA ARG A 198 -16.58 4.84 4.33
C ARG A 198 -15.62 3.76 3.84
N GLN A 199 -15.65 3.45 2.54
CA GLN A 199 -14.81 2.41 1.94
C GLN A 199 -13.31 2.74 2.08
N SER A 200 -12.91 3.97 1.84
CA SER A 200 -11.51 4.41 1.99
C SER A 200 -11.03 4.26 3.43
N LEU A 201 -11.79 4.74 4.42
CA LEU A 201 -11.44 4.65 5.83
C LEU A 201 -11.42 3.20 6.32
N LEU A 202 -12.41 2.38 5.92
CA LEU A 202 -12.46 0.96 6.26
C LEU A 202 -11.30 0.16 5.64
N SER A 203 -10.75 0.59 4.52
CA SER A 203 -9.55 -0.01 3.91
C SER A 203 -8.24 0.40 4.59
N GLY A 204 -8.29 1.29 5.57
CA GLY A 204 -7.12 1.76 6.34
C GLY A 204 -6.58 3.13 5.93
N CYS A 205 -7.23 3.86 5.02
CA CYS A 205 -6.87 5.24 4.68
C CYS A 205 -6.97 6.15 5.91
N ARG A 206 -5.99 7.05 6.08
CA ARG A 206 -5.94 7.99 7.21
C ARG A 206 -5.95 9.45 6.80
N CYS A 207 -5.81 9.75 5.51
CA CYS A 207 -5.99 11.10 4.99
C CYS A 207 -6.99 11.07 3.83
N VAL A 208 -8.13 11.75 4.00
CA VAL A 208 -9.18 11.86 2.98
C VAL A 208 -9.36 13.31 2.56
N GLU A 209 -9.79 13.52 1.32
CA GLU A 209 -9.93 14.85 0.72
C GLU A 209 -11.39 15.26 0.56
N LEU A 210 -11.67 16.54 0.84
CA LEU A 210 -12.99 17.16 0.76
C LEU A 210 -12.86 18.47 -0.03
N ASP A 211 -13.31 18.48 -1.29
CA ASP A 211 -13.40 19.68 -2.10
C ASP A 211 -14.74 20.36 -1.83
N CYS A 212 -14.68 21.38 -0.98
CA CYS A 212 -15.85 22.06 -0.44
C CYS A 212 -16.23 23.24 -1.30
N TRP A 213 -17.46 23.26 -1.73
CA TRP A 213 -18.03 24.33 -2.58
C TRP A 213 -19.29 24.93 -1.95
N LYS A 214 -19.57 26.17 -2.34
CA LYS A 214 -20.75 26.89 -1.89
C LYS A 214 -22.02 26.25 -2.45
N GLY A 215 -22.95 25.90 -1.57
CA GLY A 215 -24.27 25.43 -1.94
C GLY A 215 -25.18 26.59 -2.39
N ARG A 216 -26.15 26.27 -3.25
CA ARG A 216 -27.08 27.24 -3.87
C ARG A 216 -28.31 27.46 -3.01
N PRO A 217 -29.02 28.62 -3.16
CA PRO A 217 -30.32 28.80 -2.60
C PRO A 217 -31.31 27.71 -3.06
N PRO A 218 -32.38 27.38 -2.26
CA PRO A 218 -32.76 28.02 -1.02
C PRO A 218 -32.04 27.53 0.23
N ASP A 219 -31.43 26.34 0.20
CA ASP A 219 -30.93 25.70 1.41
C ASP A 219 -29.54 26.20 1.83
N GLU A 220 -28.75 26.69 0.86
CA GLU A 220 -27.38 27.19 1.08
C GLU A 220 -26.53 26.24 1.92
N GLU A 221 -26.65 24.92 1.68
CA GLU A 221 -25.87 23.90 2.34
C GLU A 221 -24.53 23.71 1.62
N PRO A 222 -23.39 23.70 2.34
CA PRO A 222 -22.10 23.37 1.73
C PRO A 222 -22.13 22.00 1.05
N ILE A 223 -21.52 21.92 -0.12
CA ILE A 223 -21.46 20.71 -0.93
C ILE A 223 -20.02 20.26 -1.16
N ILE A 224 -19.86 19.01 -1.57
CA ILE A 224 -18.61 18.44 -2.03
C ILE A 224 -18.80 17.99 -3.48
N THR A 225 -17.89 18.46 -4.34
CA THR A 225 -17.85 18.12 -5.76
C THR A 225 -16.49 18.48 -6.32
N HIS A 226 -16.13 17.93 -7.48
CA HIS A 226 -14.96 18.39 -8.23
C HIS A 226 -15.37 19.61 -9.06
N GLY A 227 -15.04 20.79 -8.58
CA GLY A 227 -15.47 22.06 -9.19
C GLY A 227 -15.07 22.18 -10.66
N PHE A 228 -15.87 22.94 -11.43
CA PHE A 228 -15.72 23.15 -12.87
C PHE A 228 -15.75 21.86 -13.71
N THR A 229 -16.36 20.79 -13.20
CA THR A 229 -16.56 19.52 -13.91
C THR A 229 -18.04 19.13 -13.94
N MET A 230 -18.35 18.04 -14.62
CA MET A 230 -19.69 17.43 -14.64
C MET A 230 -19.87 16.35 -13.56
N THR A 231 -19.04 16.36 -12.50
CA THR A 231 -19.21 15.44 -11.38
C THR A 231 -20.43 15.84 -10.54
N THR A 232 -21.08 14.84 -9.94
CA THR A 232 -22.26 15.11 -9.10
C THR A 232 -21.89 15.73 -7.76
N GLU A 233 -22.80 16.51 -7.20
CA GLU A 233 -22.68 17.16 -5.89
C GLU A 233 -23.22 16.24 -4.79
N ILE A 234 -22.58 16.27 -3.61
CA ILE A 234 -23.06 15.63 -2.38
C ILE A 234 -22.99 16.62 -1.22
N LEU A 235 -23.84 16.45 -0.22
CA LEU A 235 -23.85 17.33 0.93
C LEU A 235 -22.59 17.16 1.80
N PHE A 236 -21.99 18.26 2.20
CA PHE A 236 -20.86 18.27 3.13
C PHE A 236 -21.23 17.55 4.44
N LYS A 237 -22.44 17.78 4.97
CA LYS A 237 -22.93 17.13 6.17
C LYS A 237 -22.93 15.61 6.08
N ASP A 238 -23.43 15.04 4.96
CA ASP A 238 -23.51 13.59 4.75
C ASP A 238 -22.09 12.96 4.73
N VAL A 239 -21.11 13.68 4.19
CA VAL A 239 -19.71 13.26 4.19
C VAL A 239 -19.12 13.26 5.61
N ILE A 240 -19.39 14.32 6.39
CA ILE A 240 -18.93 14.39 7.79
C ILE A 240 -19.55 13.27 8.62
N GLU A 241 -20.83 12.95 8.42
CA GLU A 241 -21.50 11.80 9.06
C GLU A 241 -20.86 10.47 8.65
N ALA A 242 -20.57 10.26 7.36
CA ALA A 242 -19.90 9.06 6.87
C ALA A 242 -18.49 8.90 7.44
N ILE A 243 -17.74 9.99 7.58
CA ILE A 243 -16.40 9.98 8.20
C ILE A 243 -16.53 9.65 9.69
N ALA A 244 -17.41 10.29 10.43
CA ALA A 244 -17.62 10.03 11.87
C ALA A 244 -17.96 8.57 12.14
N GLU A 245 -18.80 7.97 11.29
CA GLU A 245 -19.20 6.57 11.40
C GLU A 245 -18.04 5.62 11.20
N SER A 246 -17.10 5.91 10.31
CA SER A 246 -16.11 4.96 9.79
C SER A 246 -14.67 5.23 10.26
N ALA A 247 -14.38 6.43 10.76
CA ALA A 247 -13.02 6.91 11.05
C ALA A 247 -12.17 5.94 11.88
N PHE A 248 -12.76 5.32 12.92
CA PHE A 248 -12.02 4.52 13.89
C PHE A 248 -12.49 3.05 14.00
N LYS A 249 -13.16 2.54 12.96
CA LYS A 249 -13.60 1.12 12.91
C LYS A 249 -12.43 0.16 12.64
N THR A 250 -11.53 0.53 11.75
CA THR A 250 -10.38 -0.32 11.36
C THR A 250 -9.13 0.01 12.16
N SER A 251 -8.88 1.29 12.40
CA SER A 251 -7.70 1.80 13.10
C SER A 251 -8.11 2.93 14.03
N LEU A 252 -7.52 2.99 15.22
CA LEU A 252 -7.72 4.08 16.18
C LEU A 252 -6.76 5.25 15.97
N TYR A 253 -5.80 5.12 15.07
CA TYR A 253 -4.83 6.16 14.76
C TYR A 253 -5.48 7.33 14.00
N PRO A 254 -4.92 8.55 14.10
CA PRO A 254 -5.60 9.75 13.69
C PRO A 254 -6.02 9.76 12.21
N VAL A 255 -7.15 10.41 11.94
CA VAL A 255 -7.65 10.70 10.60
C VAL A 255 -7.41 12.17 10.29
N ILE A 256 -6.91 12.45 9.09
CA ILE A 256 -6.66 13.80 8.58
C ILE A 256 -7.67 14.11 7.50
N LEU A 257 -8.39 15.22 7.65
CA LEU A 257 -9.29 15.76 6.63
C LEU A 257 -8.56 16.85 5.85
N SER A 258 -8.22 16.56 4.61
CA SER A 258 -7.60 17.52 3.69
C SER A 258 -8.70 18.30 2.98
N PHE A 259 -9.02 19.50 3.45
CA PHE A 259 -9.97 20.38 2.81
C PHE A 259 -9.29 21.12 1.66
N GLU A 260 -9.95 21.11 0.50
CA GLU A 260 -9.78 22.09 -0.57
C GLU A 260 -11.01 23.00 -0.52
N ASN A 261 -10.86 24.19 0.06
CA ASN A 261 -11.98 25.04 0.42
C ASN A 261 -12.23 26.12 -0.63
N HIS A 262 -13.36 26.03 -1.31
CA HIS A 262 -13.85 27.02 -2.29
C HIS A 262 -15.14 27.72 -1.82
N VAL A 263 -15.48 27.61 -0.55
CA VAL A 263 -16.67 28.23 0.04
C VAL A 263 -16.37 29.68 0.43
N ASP A 264 -16.72 30.62 -0.42
CA ASP A 264 -16.50 32.07 -0.23
C ASP A 264 -17.54 32.74 0.67
N SER A 265 -18.45 31.97 1.29
CA SER A 265 -19.50 32.42 2.19
C SER A 265 -19.13 32.22 3.66
N PRO A 266 -19.00 33.27 4.48
CA PRO A 266 -18.79 33.15 5.92
C PRO A 266 -19.83 32.29 6.61
N LYS A 267 -21.11 32.48 6.23
CA LYS A 267 -22.24 31.72 6.77
C LYS A 267 -22.14 30.24 6.51
N GLN A 268 -21.74 29.84 5.30
CA GLN A 268 -21.60 28.44 4.95
C GLN A 268 -20.32 27.82 5.56
N GLN A 269 -19.23 28.57 5.66
CA GLN A 269 -18.04 28.10 6.42
C GLN A 269 -18.35 27.91 7.91
N ALA A 270 -19.18 28.78 8.50
CA ALA A 270 -19.64 28.59 9.87
C ALA A 270 -20.49 27.32 10.03
N LYS A 271 -21.35 26.99 9.05
CA LYS A 271 -22.08 25.70 9.01
C LYS A 271 -21.10 24.51 8.94
N MET A 272 -20.07 24.58 8.08
CA MET A 272 -19.06 23.53 7.98
C MET A 272 -18.38 23.30 9.33
N ALA A 273 -17.96 24.36 10.01
CA ALA A 273 -17.34 24.28 11.33
C ALA A 273 -18.29 23.70 12.37
N GLU A 274 -19.56 24.10 12.36
CA GLU A 274 -20.60 23.59 13.26
C GLU A 274 -20.81 22.07 13.04
N TYR A 275 -20.91 21.60 11.80
CA TYR A 275 -21.05 20.18 11.51
C TYR A 275 -19.82 19.38 12.00
N CYS A 276 -18.61 19.89 11.77
CA CYS A 276 -17.41 19.26 12.30
C CYS A 276 -17.44 19.17 13.82
N ARG A 277 -17.80 20.24 14.53
CA ARG A 277 -17.85 20.27 16.01
C ARG A 277 -18.94 19.35 16.57
N THR A 278 -20.13 19.40 16.00
CA THR A 278 -21.29 18.68 16.54
C THR A 278 -21.30 17.21 16.21
N ILE A 279 -20.89 16.83 15.00
CA ILE A 279 -20.92 15.43 14.55
C ILE A 279 -19.67 14.67 15.04
N PHE A 280 -18.49 15.27 14.97
CA PHE A 280 -17.29 14.63 15.49
C PHE A 280 -17.15 14.68 17.01
N GLY A 281 -17.69 15.73 17.64
CA GLY A 281 -17.61 15.92 19.10
C GLY A 281 -16.17 15.76 19.61
N ASP A 282 -15.95 14.90 20.58
CA ASP A 282 -14.64 14.67 21.20
C ASP A 282 -13.59 14.07 20.26
N MET A 283 -13.97 13.52 19.13
CA MET A 283 -13.03 13.06 18.11
C MET A 283 -12.29 14.21 17.42
N LEU A 284 -12.87 15.40 17.35
CA LEU A 284 -12.27 16.55 16.68
C LEU A 284 -11.16 17.17 17.55
N LEU A 285 -9.95 17.29 17.00
CA LEU A 285 -8.86 18.01 17.64
C LEU A 285 -9.02 19.52 17.41
N THR A 286 -9.57 20.23 18.39
CA THR A 286 -9.83 21.69 18.31
C THR A 286 -8.67 22.54 18.81
N GLU A 287 -7.86 22.03 19.72
CA GLU A 287 -6.76 22.72 20.36
C GLU A 287 -5.46 21.92 20.23
N PRO A 288 -4.30 22.60 20.10
CA PRO A 288 -3.02 21.91 20.17
C PRO A 288 -2.82 21.23 21.52
N LEU A 289 -2.13 20.09 21.53
CA LEU A 289 -1.76 19.41 22.76
C LEU A 289 -0.73 20.25 23.55
N GLU A 290 -0.84 20.27 24.86
CA GLU A 290 0.03 21.07 25.75
C GLU A 290 1.53 20.75 25.52
N LYS A 291 1.86 19.48 25.30
CA LYS A 291 3.23 19.02 25.04
C LYS A 291 3.76 19.40 23.65
N HIS A 292 2.88 19.75 22.73
CA HIS A 292 3.21 20.06 21.33
C HIS A 292 2.59 21.41 20.92
N PRO A 293 3.03 22.53 21.51
CA PRO A 293 2.56 23.86 21.11
C PRO A 293 3.00 24.19 19.69
N LEU A 294 2.22 25.01 18.98
CA LEU A 294 2.53 25.47 17.63
C LEU A 294 3.65 26.51 17.66
N LYS A 295 4.87 26.05 17.85
CA LYS A 295 6.09 26.88 17.92
C LYS A 295 7.18 26.30 17.02
N PRO A 296 8.00 27.14 16.36
CA PRO A 296 9.16 26.67 15.61
C PRO A 296 10.07 25.77 16.46
N GLY A 297 10.57 24.70 15.86
CA GLY A 297 11.46 23.74 16.52
C GLY A 297 10.77 22.70 17.39
N VAL A 298 9.47 22.82 17.65
CA VAL A 298 8.71 21.81 18.40
C VAL A 298 8.20 20.72 17.44
N PRO A 299 8.50 19.44 17.68
CA PRO A 299 8.03 18.35 16.83
C PRO A 299 6.51 18.21 16.87
N LEU A 300 5.94 17.65 15.79
CA LEU A 300 4.55 17.22 15.74
C LEU A 300 4.26 16.16 16.81
N PRO A 301 3.01 16.06 17.31
CA PRO A 301 2.60 14.94 18.14
C PRO A 301 2.71 13.62 17.37
N SER A 302 2.74 12.53 18.11
CA SER A 302 2.80 11.18 17.56
C SER A 302 1.41 10.67 17.17
N PRO A 303 1.32 9.64 16.32
CA PRO A 303 0.07 8.91 16.11
C PRO A 303 -0.54 8.40 17.43
N GLN A 304 0.30 7.99 18.38
CA GLN A 304 -0.13 7.53 19.70
C GLN A 304 -0.75 8.65 20.55
N ASP A 305 -0.20 9.86 20.50
CA ASP A 305 -0.74 11.04 21.21
C ASP A 305 -2.11 11.45 20.66
N LEU A 306 -2.39 11.11 19.40
CA LEU A 306 -3.58 11.51 18.66
C LEU A 306 -4.58 10.36 18.44
N LEU A 307 -4.52 9.31 19.26
CA LEU A 307 -5.48 8.20 19.18
C LEU A 307 -6.94 8.71 19.25
N GLY A 308 -7.75 8.26 18.31
CA GLY A 308 -9.16 8.61 18.22
C GLY A 308 -9.42 10.07 17.82
N LYS A 309 -8.41 10.79 17.29
CA LYS A 309 -8.55 12.19 16.89
C LYS A 309 -8.65 12.38 15.38
N ILE A 310 -9.47 13.34 14.99
CA ILE A 310 -9.62 13.86 13.63
C ILE A 310 -8.97 15.24 13.58
N LEU A 311 -8.04 15.43 12.64
CA LEU A 311 -7.34 16.68 12.39
C LEU A 311 -7.81 17.30 11.07
N ILE A 312 -7.91 18.61 11.03
CA ILE A 312 -8.29 19.35 9.83
C ILE A 312 -7.08 20.05 9.23
N LYS A 313 -6.84 19.80 7.94
CA LYS A 313 -5.94 20.56 7.07
C LYS A 313 -6.81 21.51 6.25
N ASN A 314 -6.65 22.82 6.47
CA ASN A 314 -7.33 23.84 5.69
C ASN A 314 -6.49 25.12 5.67
N LYS A 315 -6.52 25.87 4.57
CA LYS A 315 -5.81 27.14 4.42
C LYS A 315 -6.27 28.12 5.49
N LYS A 316 -5.35 28.56 6.33
CA LYS A 316 -5.62 29.40 7.51
C LYS A 316 -5.25 30.85 7.21
N ASN A 317 -6.01 31.83 7.79
CA ASN A 317 -5.62 33.23 7.79
C ASN A 317 -4.28 33.39 8.54
N GLN A 318 -3.27 33.88 7.84
CA GLN A 318 -2.05 34.31 8.50
C GLN A 318 -2.38 35.61 9.23
N SER A 319 -2.05 35.68 10.53
CA SER A 319 -2.28 36.90 11.31
C SER A 319 -1.47 38.05 10.70
N ALA A 320 -2.06 39.24 10.64
CA ALA A 320 -1.48 40.48 10.06
C ALA A 320 -0.07 40.85 10.60
N SER A 321 0.44 40.17 11.63
CA SER A 321 1.78 40.30 12.18
C SER A 321 2.86 39.53 11.40
N GLU A 322 2.48 38.46 10.67
CA GLU A 322 3.42 37.68 9.84
C GLU A 322 3.53 38.27 8.43
N ASP A 323 2.44 38.76 7.85
CA ASP A 323 2.44 39.46 6.56
C ASP A 323 3.27 40.75 6.57
N ARG A 324 3.35 41.45 7.71
CA ARG A 324 4.25 42.61 7.85
C ARG A 324 5.74 42.26 7.88
N ARG A 325 6.10 41.07 8.34
CA ARG A 325 7.51 40.63 8.32
C ARG A 325 7.95 40.18 6.93
N ASP A 326 7.07 39.56 6.19
CA ASP A 326 7.38 39.10 4.83
C ASP A 326 7.36 40.25 3.81
N SER A 327 6.47 41.23 3.96
CA SER A 327 6.47 42.47 3.15
C SER A 327 7.70 43.33 3.44
N LEU A 328 8.14 43.44 4.70
CA LEU A 328 9.37 44.19 5.04
C LEU A 328 10.66 43.50 4.55
N LYS A 329 10.68 42.17 4.44
CA LYS A 329 11.79 41.44 3.80
C LYS A 329 11.80 41.61 2.28
N LYS A 330 10.63 41.66 1.66
CA LYS A 330 10.48 41.89 0.21
C LYS A 330 10.91 43.32 -0.20
N GLU A 331 10.51 44.32 0.58
CA GLU A 331 10.94 45.71 0.39
C GLU A 331 12.44 45.91 0.58
N ARG A 332 13.10 45.07 1.39
CA ARG A 332 14.56 45.17 1.62
C ARG A 332 15.39 44.56 0.51
N ASN A 333 14.83 43.62 -0.26
CA ASN A 333 15.49 43.00 -1.41
C ASN A 333 15.18 43.69 -2.76
N GLU A 334 14.14 44.52 -2.83
CA GLU A 334 13.76 45.29 -4.04
C GLU A 334 14.35 46.73 -4.06
N ALA A 335 15.15 47.14 -3.06
CA ALA A 335 15.73 48.47 -2.95
C ALA A 335 17.05 48.68 -3.72
N THR A 336 17.30 47.92 -4.78
CA THR A 336 18.35 48.19 -5.75
C THR A 336 17.79 48.13 -7.17
N ASP A 337 17.77 49.36 -7.78
CA ASP A 337 17.55 49.76 -9.16
C ASP A 337 16.13 50.17 -9.63
N GLN A 338 15.88 51.38 -9.35
CA GLN A 338 15.59 52.62 -10.16
C GLN A 338 14.35 52.65 -11.12
N PRO A 339 13.89 53.84 -11.50
CA PRO A 339 12.60 54.36 -11.03
C PRO A 339 11.61 54.80 -12.17
N VAL A 340 10.41 55.27 -11.74
CA VAL A 340 9.46 56.22 -12.41
C VAL A 340 8.42 55.56 -13.35
N SER A 341 7.16 55.67 -13.09
CA SER A 341 6.31 56.86 -13.13
C SER A 341 4.93 56.64 -12.54
N VAL A 342 4.47 57.66 -11.86
CA VAL A 342 3.13 57.85 -11.33
C VAL A 342 2.18 58.21 -12.45
N ASP A 343 0.98 57.59 -12.52
CA ASP A 343 -0.19 58.31 -12.96
C ASP A 343 -1.44 57.87 -12.18
N VAL A 344 -1.96 58.86 -11.48
CA VAL A 344 -3.19 58.85 -10.74
C VAL A 344 -4.34 59.17 -11.70
N TRP A 345 -5.39 58.35 -11.73
CA TRP A 345 -6.72 58.82 -12.13
C TRP A 345 -7.77 58.26 -11.21
N ALA A 346 -8.47 59.21 -10.60
CA ALA A 346 -9.68 59.01 -9.79
C ALA A 346 -10.94 59.19 -10.68
N GLY A 347 -12.01 58.60 -10.27
CA GLY A 347 -13.37 58.84 -10.73
C GLY A 347 -14.06 57.53 -11.16
N ASP A 348 -15.23 57.19 -10.89
CA ASP A 348 -16.40 57.89 -10.37
C ASP A 348 -17.42 56.80 -9.98
N VAL A 349 -18.24 57.06 -8.98
CA VAL A 349 -19.30 56.19 -8.50
C VAL A 349 -20.54 56.41 -9.38
N THR A 350 -21.10 55.37 -9.95
CA THR A 350 -22.48 55.38 -10.40
C THR A 350 -23.20 54.12 -9.92
N GLU A 351 -24.24 54.36 -9.11
CA GLU A 351 -25.29 53.41 -8.78
C GLU A 351 -26.07 53.05 -10.04
N GLU A 352 -26.33 51.75 -10.28
CA GLU A 352 -27.46 51.32 -11.13
C GLU A 352 -28.12 50.05 -10.54
N ASP A 353 -29.40 49.98 -10.67
CA ASP A 353 -30.43 49.09 -10.12
C ASP A 353 -30.35 47.64 -10.62
N PRO A 354 -31.04 46.69 -9.99
CA PRO A 354 -30.94 45.26 -10.25
C PRO A 354 -31.79 44.85 -11.47
N GLU A 355 -31.14 44.26 -12.47
CA GLU A 355 -31.82 43.54 -13.54
C GLU A 355 -31.67 42.02 -13.38
N GLU A 356 -32.75 41.37 -13.72
CA GLU A 356 -33.12 39.97 -13.70
C GLU A 356 -32.00 38.98 -14.06
N GLU A 357 -31.77 37.99 -13.20
CA GLU A 357 -30.91 36.82 -13.47
C GLU A 357 -31.58 35.92 -14.52
N GLU A 358 -31.09 35.96 -15.74
CA GLU A 358 -31.26 34.86 -16.70
C GLU A 358 -30.42 33.66 -16.30
N GLU A 359 -31.02 32.48 -16.26
CA GLU A 359 -30.40 31.20 -16.06
C GLU A 359 -29.29 30.97 -17.13
N GLU A 360 -28.03 31.24 -16.83
CA GLU A 360 -26.92 30.77 -17.65
C GLU A 360 -26.69 29.27 -17.41
N SER A 361 -27.13 28.47 -18.37
CA SER A 361 -26.67 27.09 -18.56
C SER A 361 -25.16 27.14 -18.86
N GLY A 362 -24.36 26.62 -17.92
CA GLY A 362 -22.93 26.76 -17.85
C GLY A 362 -22.17 26.37 -19.13
N ASN A 363 -21.80 27.35 -19.90
CA ASN A 363 -20.62 27.26 -20.76
C ASN A 363 -19.39 27.61 -19.91
N LEU A 364 -18.57 26.59 -19.61
CA LEU A 364 -17.27 26.78 -18.98
C LEU A 364 -16.43 27.72 -19.87
N ASP A 365 -15.86 28.77 -19.24
CA ASP A 365 -14.92 29.68 -19.88
C ASP A 365 -13.67 28.89 -20.31
N GLU A 366 -13.16 29.13 -21.52
CA GLU A 366 -11.96 28.47 -22.05
C GLU A 366 -10.73 28.63 -21.12
N GLU A 367 -10.69 29.68 -20.33
CA GLU A 367 -9.64 29.97 -19.36
C GLU A 367 -9.77 29.07 -18.13
N GLN A 368 -10.97 28.76 -17.71
CA GLN A 368 -11.27 27.82 -16.62
C GLN A 368 -10.95 26.37 -17.03
N ILE A 369 -11.30 25.99 -18.26
CA ILE A 369 -10.94 24.69 -18.85
C ILE A 369 -9.42 24.55 -18.97
N LYS A 370 -8.70 25.60 -19.38
CA LYS A 370 -7.24 25.62 -19.42
C LYS A 370 -6.61 25.51 -18.04
N LYS A 371 -7.18 26.12 -16.99
CA LYS A 371 -6.72 26.00 -15.60
C LYS A 371 -6.91 24.60 -15.05
N MET A 372 -8.04 23.96 -15.34
CA MET A 372 -8.32 22.58 -14.93
C MET A 372 -7.40 21.56 -15.63
N GLN A 373 -7.00 21.84 -16.84
CA GLN A 373 -6.03 21.04 -17.61
C GLN A 373 -4.58 21.37 -17.22
N SER A 374 -4.36 22.34 -16.34
CA SER A 374 -3.05 22.59 -15.77
C SER A 374 -2.65 21.51 -14.79
N ASP A 375 -1.36 21.33 -14.56
CA ASP A 375 -0.84 20.34 -13.59
C ASP A 375 -1.33 20.60 -12.15
N GLU A 376 -1.73 21.84 -11.82
CA GLU A 376 -2.18 22.24 -10.48
C GLU A 376 -3.68 21.98 -10.21
N GLY A 377 -4.50 21.79 -11.28
CA GLY A 377 -5.95 21.60 -11.13
C GLY A 377 -6.64 22.77 -10.44
N THR A 378 -7.59 22.50 -9.54
CA THR A 378 -8.37 23.52 -8.77
C THR A 378 -7.66 24.02 -7.51
N ALA A 379 -6.57 23.39 -7.06
CA ALA A 379 -5.88 23.72 -5.81
C ALA A 379 -5.41 25.20 -5.70
N GLY A 380 -5.14 25.84 -6.82
CA GLY A 380 -4.76 27.27 -6.85
C GLY A 380 -5.92 28.26 -6.59
N LEU A 381 -7.15 27.78 -6.54
CA LEU A 381 -8.38 28.59 -6.39
C LEU A 381 -8.95 28.57 -4.98
N GLU A 382 -8.27 27.91 -4.02
CA GLU A 382 -8.73 27.85 -2.62
C GLU A 382 -8.89 29.24 -2.01
N VAL A 383 -10.03 29.44 -1.33
CA VAL A 383 -10.29 30.64 -0.52
C VAL A 383 -9.71 30.45 0.88
N THR A 384 -9.43 31.56 1.55
CA THR A 384 -8.95 31.56 2.93
C THR A 384 -10.07 31.20 3.89
N ALA A 385 -9.78 30.37 4.91
CA ALA A 385 -10.74 30.04 5.95
C ALA A 385 -11.10 31.26 6.81
N TYR A 386 -12.40 31.50 7.02
CA TYR A 386 -12.89 32.43 8.03
C TYR A 386 -12.64 31.90 9.44
N GLU A 387 -12.84 32.74 10.47
CA GLU A 387 -12.44 32.44 11.85
C GLU A 387 -12.97 31.11 12.37
N GLU A 388 -14.24 30.79 12.11
CA GLU A 388 -14.89 29.56 12.57
C GLU A 388 -14.21 28.29 12.05
N MET A 389 -13.82 28.27 10.76
CA MET A 389 -13.08 27.16 10.17
C MET A 389 -11.59 27.24 10.52
N SER A 390 -11.02 28.44 10.52
CA SER A 390 -9.60 28.66 10.81
C SER A 390 -9.23 28.19 12.21
N SER A 391 -10.12 28.38 13.19
CA SER A 391 -9.91 27.96 14.59
C SER A 391 -9.83 26.43 14.77
N LEU A 392 -10.29 25.63 13.79
CA LEU A 392 -10.21 24.16 13.82
C LEU A 392 -8.86 23.63 13.31
N VAL A 393 -8.05 24.47 12.68
CA VAL A 393 -6.78 24.07 12.06
C VAL A 393 -5.64 24.35 13.02
N ASN A 394 -4.88 23.31 13.38
CA ASN A 394 -3.73 23.43 14.26
C ASN A 394 -2.44 22.80 13.65
N TYR A 395 -2.23 21.48 13.72
CA TYR A 395 -0.97 20.85 13.34
C TYR A 395 -0.72 20.72 11.84
N ILE A 396 -1.72 20.98 10.96
CA ILE A 396 -1.59 20.78 9.53
C ILE A 396 -2.08 22.03 8.80
N GLN A 397 -1.22 23.05 8.75
CA GLN A 397 -1.50 24.36 8.13
C GLN A 397 -0.88 24.38 6.73
N PRO A 398 -1.67 24.38 5.63
CA PRO A 398 -1.15 24.49 4.28
C PRO A 398 -0.45 25.82 4.04
N ILE A 399 0.75 25.74 3.48
CA ILE A 399 1.51 26.90 3.00
C ILE A 399 2.01 26.65 1.59
N LYS A 400 2.20 27.72 0.82
CA LYS A 400 2.92 27.63 -0.44
C LYS A 400 4.39 27.32 -0.16
N PHE A 401 4.92 26.27 -0.82
CA PHE A 401 6.33 25.95 -0.72
C PHE A 401 7.16 27.03 -1.44
N ASP A 402 8.16 27.56 -0.76
CA ASP A 402 9.11 28.52 -1.30
C ASP A 402 10.44 27.80 -1.65
N SER A 403 11.20 27.43 -0.61
CA SER A 403 12.44 26.67 -0.77
C SER A 403 12.73 25.80 0.45
N PHE A 404 13.65 24.84 0.31
CA PHE A 404 14.10 24.01 1.44
C PHE A 404 14.88 24.83 2.46
N ASP A 405 15.63 25.85 2.03
CA ASP A 405 16.43 26.71 2.92
C ASP A 405 15.52 27.56 3.83
N ILE A 406 14.49 28.21 3.25
CA ILE A 406 13.49 28.97 4.00
C ILE A 406 12.74 28.05 5.00
N SER A 407 12.34 26.88 4.54
CA SER A 407 11.67 25.91 5.41
C SER A 407 12.54 25.46 6.57
N THR A 408 13.84 25.33 6.35
CA THR A 408 14.83 24.99 7.39
C THR A 408 15.01 26.14 8.37
N GLU A 409 15.12 27.37 7.89
CA GLU A 409 15.24 28.57 8.74
C GLU A 409 14.02 28.78 9.62
N GLN A 410 12.82 28.64 9.04
CA GLN A 410 11.55 28.81 9.77
C GLN A 410 11.27 27.67 10.73
N ASN A 411 11.68 26.45 10.42
CA ASN A 411 11.55 25.24 11.21
C ASN A 411 10.16 25.05 11.87
N ARG A 412 9.09 25.19 11.06
CA ARG A 412 7.70 25.08 11.49
C ARG A 412 7.16 23.68 11.19
N SER A 413 7.11 22.80 12.18
CA SER A 413 6.61 21.42 12.03
C SER A 413 5.12 21.34 11.67
N TYR A 414 4.33 22.31 12.09
CA TYR A 414 2.86 22.38 11.97
C TYR A 414 2.36 22.89 10.62
N VAL A 415 3.25 23.13 9.67
CA VAL A 415 2.89 23.50 8.29
C VAL A 415 3.12 22.35 7.33
N ILE A 416 2.32 22.31 6.26
CA ILE A 416 2.41 21.31 5.20
C ILE A 416 2.45 22.01 3.84
N SER A 417 3.22 21.43 2.91
CA SER A 417 3.15 21.80 1.50
C SER A 417 2.58 20.66 0.67
N SER A 418 1.67 21.01 -0.24
CA SER A 418 1.12 20.09 -1.22
C SER A 418 1.78 20.32 -2.58
N PHE A 419 2.11 19.23 -3.27
CA PHE A 419 2.78 19.25 -4.56
C PHE A 419 2.05 18.37 -5.55
N THR A 420 1.86 18.83 -6.79
CA THR A 420 1.54 17.91 -7.88
C THR A 420 2.66 16.89 -8.04
N GLU A 421 2.32 15.69 -8.54
CA GLU A 421 3.32 14.65 -8.83
C GLU A 421 4.49 15.19 -9.69
N THR A 422 4.20 16.05 -10.67
CA THR A 422 5.20 16.65 -11.56
C THR A 422 6.14 17.58 -10.78
N LYS A 423 5.59 18.47 -9.94
CA LYS A 423 6.39 19.39 -9.13
C LYS A 423 7.25 18.65 -8.12
N ALA A 424 6.67 17.65 -7.45
CA ALA A 424 7.40 16.81 -6.49
C ALA A 424 8.51 16.00 -7.18
N TYR A 425 8.26 15.48 -8.39
CA TYR A 425 9.27 14.79 -9.19
C TYR A 425 10.45 15.70 -9.54
N ASP A 426 10.18 16.93 -9.93
CA ASP A 426 11.22 17.93 -10.18
C ASP A 426 12.07 18.23 -8.93
N LEU A 427 11.43 18.36 -7.78
CA LEU A 427 12.12 18.59 -6.51
C LEU A 427 12.98 17.38 -6.10
N LEU A 428 12.44 16.17 -6.20
CA LEU A 428 13.18 14.96 -5.80
C LEU A 428 14.35 14.65 -6.73
N THR A 429 14.29 15.04 -8.02
CA THR A 429 15.39 14.84 -8.96
C THR A 429 16.49 15.88 -8.83
N LYS A 430 16.14 17.11 -8.45
CA LYS A 430 17.09 18.21 -8.32
C LYS A 430 17.69 18.36 -6.92
N SER A 431 16.95 17.95 -5.88
CA SER A 431 17.26 18.23 -4.48
C SER A 431 16.80 17.09 -3.56
N SER A 432 17.14 15.85 -3.91
CA SER A 432 16.69 14.65 -3.18
C SER A 432 17.02 14.69 -1.70
N VAL A 433 18.26 15.03 -1.37
CA VAL A 433 18.75 15.08 0.02
C VAL A 433 18.00 16.14 0.82
N GLN A 434 17.85 17.36 0.28
CA GLN A 434 17.11 18.43 0.95
C GLN A 434 15.64 18.06 1.13
N PHE A 435 15.04 17.32 0.19
CA PHE A 435 13.66 16.86 0.32
C PHE A 435 13.52 15.81 1.44
N VAL A 436 14.48 14.90 1.56
CA VAL A 436 14.52 13.96 2.71
C VAL A 436 14.63 14.72 4.02
N GLU A 437 15.54 15.70 4.13
CA GLU A 437 15.71 16.51 5.33
C GLU A 437 14.47 17.34 5.68
N TYR A 438 13.81 17.91 4.68
CA TYR A 438 12.52 18.60 4.84
C TYR A 438 11.46 17.69 5.47
N ASN A 439 11.32 16.46 4.95
CA ASN A 439 10.31 15.50 5.39
C ASN A 439 10.59 14.88 6.77
N LYS A 440 11.75 15.10 7.36
CA LYS A 440 12.01 14.73 8.77
C LYS A 440 11.25 15.62 9.76
N ARG A 441 10.99 16.87 9.39
CA ARG A 441 10.44 17.90 10.28
C ARG A 441 9.03 18.32 9.92
N GLN A 442 8.70 18.33 8.63
CA GLN A 442 7.44 18.80 8.06
C GLN A 442 6.82 17.74 7.20
N MET A 443 5.50 17.79 7.04
CA MET A 443 4.79 16.87 6.16
C MET A 443 4.68 17.44 4.74
N SER A 444 4.68 16.51 3.78
CA SER A 444 4.42 16.77 2.36
C SER A 444 3.24 15.94 1.90
N ARG A 445 2.39 16.53 1.06
CA ARG A 445 1.33 15.82 0.37
C ARG A 445 1.57 15.89 -1.14
N ILE A 446 1.58 14.73 -1.79
CA ILE A 446 1.71 14.61 -3.24
C ILE A 446 0.35 14.21 -3.79
N TYR A 447 -0.08 14.81 -4.89
CA TYR A 447 -1.36 14.49 -5.52
C TYR A 447 -1.21 14.35 -7.04
N PRO A 448 -2.10 13.57 -7.70
CA PRO A 448 -2.07 13.36 -9.13
C PRO A 448 -2.22 14.68 -9.90
N LYS A 449 -1.51 14.80 -11.02
CA LYS A 449 -1.66 15.97 -11.90
C LYS A 449 -3.05 16.02 -12.55
N GLY A 450 -3.55 17.21 -12.80
CA GLY A 450 -4.89 17.45 -13.35
C GLY A 450 -5.19 16.74 -14.67
N THR A 451 -4.17 16.42 -15.47
CA THR A 451 -4.32 15.69 -16.74
C THR A 451 -4.71 14.20 -16.60
N ARG A 452 -4.70 13.66 -15.39
CA ARG A 452 -5.17 12.28 -15.12
C ARG A 452 -6.70 12.22 -14.98
N MET A 453 -7.40 12.62 -16.04
CA MET A 453 -8.86 12.70 -16.09
C MET A 453 -9.56 11.34 -15.91
N ASP A 454 -8.88 10.25 -16.20
CA ASP A 454 -9.31 8.86 -16.01
C ASP A 454 -9.14 8.37 -14.56
N SER A 455 -8.69 9.21 -13.65
CA SER A 455 -8.34 8.86 -12.27
C SER A 455 -7.21 7.82 -12.16
N SER A 456 -6.34 7.69 -13.14
CA SER A 456 -5.14 6.87 -13.02
C SER A 456 -4.19 7.42 -11.94
N ASN A 457 -3.32 6.57 -11.40
CA ASN A 457 -2.43 6.91 -10.32
C ASN A 457 -0.97 7.00 -10.78
N TYR A 458 -0.20 7.87 -10.13
CA TYR A 458 1.26 7.88 -10.22
C TYR A 458 1.87 6.82 -9.30
N MET A 459 3.10 6.38 -9.57
CA MET A 459 3.82 5.44 -8.71
C MET A 459 4.27 6.13 -7.41
N PRO A 460 3.76 5.70 -6.23
CA PRO A 460 4.08 6.36 -4.98
C PRO A 460 5.51 6.12 -4.48
N GLN A 461 6.15 5.04 -4.92
CA GLN A 461 7.46 4.61 -4.45
C GLN A 461 8.51 5.71 -4.48
N MET A 462 8.58 6.48 -5.57
CA MET A 462 9.59 7.54 -5.71
C MET A 462 9.45 8.65 -4.67
N PHE A 463 8.23 8.94 -4.24
CA PHE A 463 7.96 9.95 -3.21
C PHE A 463 8.19 9.40 -1.81
N TRP A 464 7.91 8.14 -1.57
CA TRP A 464 8.31 7.47 -0.34
C TRP A 464 9.83 7.41 -0.19
N ASN A 465 10.57 7.26 -1.29
CA ASN A 465 12.03 7.25 -1.29
C ASN A 465 12.66 8.56 -0.78
N VAL A 466 11.95 9.68 -0.88
CA VAL A 466 12.37 10.96 -0.30
C VAL A 466 11.61 11.33 0.99
N GLY A 467 10.86 10.38 1.55
CA GLY A 467 10.21 10.51 2.86
C GLY A 467 8.89 11.27 2.85
N CYS A 468 8.25 11.52 1.69
CA CYS A 468 6.93 12.13 1.64
C CYS A 468 5.91 11.28 2.40
N GLN A 469 5.20 11.88 3.34
CA GLN A 469 4.24 11.19 4.19
C GLN A 469 2.98 10.79 3.45
N MET A 470 2.40 11.72 2.68
CA MET A 470 1.09 11.58 2.05
C MET A 470 1.22 11.51 0.53
N ALA A 471 1.42 10.32 -0.01
CA ALA A 471 1.27 10.07 -1.45
C ALA A 471 -0.21 9.78 -1.72
N ALA A 472 -0.99 10.83 -2.00
CA ALA A 472 -2.43 10.72 -2.20
C ALA A 472 -2.77 10.09 -3.55
N LEU A 473 -3.60 9.06 -3.53
CA LEU A 473 -3.99 8.27 -4.70
C LEU A 473 -5.51 8.26 -4.90
N ASN A 474 -5.92 8.03 -6.13
CA ASN A 474 -7.31 7.81 -6.51
C ASN A 474 -7.73 6.38 -6.13
N PHE A 475 -8.46 6.24 -5.01
CA PHE A 475 -8.83 4.93 -4.45
C PHE A 475 -9.86 4.17 -5.30
N GLN A 476 -10.57 4.85 -6.20
CA GLN A 476 -11.50 4.23 -7.16
C GLN A 476 -10.80 3.47 -8.29
N THR A 477 -9.49 3.66 -8.51
CA THR A 477 -8.74 3.04 -9.60
C THR A 477 -7.74 2.03 -9.06
N MET A 478 -7.97 0.75 -9.40
CA MET A 478 -7.19 -0.39 -8.89
C MET A 478 -6.02 -0.74 -9.82
N ASP A 479 -5.24 0.26 -10.22
CA ASP A 479 -4.02 0.11 -10.99
C ASP A 479 -2.81 -0.32 -10.12
N VAL A 480 -1.67 -0.55 -10.75
CA VAL A 480 -0.45 -1.03 -10.04
C VAL A 480 -0.02 -0.10 -8.92
N PRO A 481 -0.03 1.24 -9.07
CA PRO A 481 0.27 2.14 -7.95
C PRO A 481 -0.65 1.95 -6.75
N MET A 482 -1.95 1.80 -6.98
CA MET A 482 -2.92 1.56 -5.92
C MET A 482 -2.75 0.17 -5.28
N GLN A 483 -2.46 -0.86 -6.09
CA GLN A 483 -2.13 -2.20 -5.59
C GLN A 483 -0.92 -2.16 -4.65
N GLN A 484 0.12 -1.41 -5.00
CA GLN A 484 1.30 -1.22 -4.15
C GLN A 484 0.94 -0.52 -2.84
N ASN A 485 0.15 0.54 -2.90
CA ASN A 485 -0.30 1.28 -1.72
C ASN A 485 -1.10 0.39 -0.76
N MET A 486 -2.07 -0.35 -1.27
CA MET A 486 -2.89 -1.26 -0.48
C MET A 486 -2.07 -2.38 0.15
N ALA A 487 -1.13 -2.95 -0.60
CA ALA A 487 -0.28 -4.03 -0.13
C ALA A 487 0.64 -3.58 1.00
N LEU A 488 1.25 -2.39 0.89
CA LEU A 488 2.15 -1.86 1.93
C LEU A 488 1.40 -1.49 3.21
N PHE A 489 0.27 -0.81 3.10
CA PHE A 489 -0.51 -0.39 4.27
C PHE A 489 -1.35 -1.50 4.91
N GLU A 490 -1.31 -2.73 4.40
CA GLU A 490 -1.78 -3.93 5.10
C GLU A 490 -0.94 -4.27 6.33
N PHE A 491 0.35 -3.87 6.32
CA PHE A 491 1.31 -4.13 7.39
C PHE A 491 1.13 -3.16 8.56
N ASN A 492 1.80 -3.44 9.67
CA ASN A 492 1.72 -2.67 10.91
C ASN A 492 0.28 -2.51 11.43
N GLY A 493 -0.48 -3.61 11.43
CA GLY A 493 -1.84 -3.70 11.98
C GLY A 493 -2.91 -2.95 11.20
N GLN A 494 -2.70 -2.70 9.89
CA GLN A 494 -3.59 -1.83 9.10
C GLN A 494 -3.83 -0.46 9.76
N SER A 495 -2.84 0.02 10.51
CA SER A 495 -2.93 1.30 11.22
C SER A 495 -3.08 2.49 10.29
N GLY A 496 -2.66 2.35 9.03
CA GLY A 496 -2.56 3.43 8.06
C GLY A 496 -1.29 4.29 8.20
N TYR A 497 -0.39 3.90 9.09
CA TYR A 497 0.88 4.55 9.39
C TYR A 497 2.02 3.54 9.31
N LEU A 498 3.05 3.85 8.54
CA LEU A 498 4.27 3.05 8.45
C LEU A 498 5.47 3.91 8.84
N LEU A 499 6.21 3.48 9.86
CA LEU A 499 7.38 4.21 10.35
C LEU A 499 8.47 4.19 9.29
N LYS A 500 9.00 5.36 8.95
CA LYS A 500 10.11 5.51 8.02
C LYS A 500 11.40 4.94 8.61
N HIS A 501 12.32 4.55 7.73
CA HIS A 501 13.67 4.16 8.14
C HIS A 501 14.35 5.28 8.95
N GLU A 502 15.22 4.92 9.89
CA GLU A 502 15.89 5.88 10.78
C GLU A 502 16.65 6.99 10.01
N PHE A 503 17.21 6.71 8.84
CA PHE A 503 17.90 7.70 8.00
C PHE A 503 16.97 8.78 7.45
N MET A 504 15.68 8.51 7.41
CA MET A 504 14.65 9.47 7.03
C MET A 504 14.00 10.18 8.23
N ARG A 505 14.49 9.93 9.44
CA ARG A 505 13.94 10.48 10.70
C ARG A 505 14.98 11.20 11.54
N GLN A 506 16.18 10.65 11.67
CA GLN A 506 17.22 11.15 12.56
C GLN A 506 17.97 12.33 11.92
N PRO A 507 18.13 13.47 12.63
CA PRO A 507 18.79 14.66 12.07
C PRO A 507 20.26 14.46 11.71
N GLU A 508 20.97 13.58 12.43
CA GLU A 508 22.39 13.29 12.23
C GLU A 508 22.68 12.32 11.09
N LYS A 509 21.64 11.69 10.53
CA LYS A 509 21.76 10.77 9.40
C LYS A 509 21.41 11.48 8.10
N GLN A 510 22.25 11.30 7.09
CA GLN A 510 22.02 11.83 5.76
C GLN A 510 21.69 10.69 4.79
N PHE A 511 20.67 10.86 3.98
CA PHE A 511 20.21 9.85 3.01
C PHE A 511 19.98 10.47 1.64
N ASP A 512 20.66 9.91 0.62
CA ASP A 512 20.41 10.20 -0.78
C ASP A 512 19.83 8.97 -1.47
N PRO A 513 18.55 8.98 -1.85
CA PRO A 513 17.92 7.85 -2.53
C PRO A 513 18.45 7.58 -3.95
N PHE A 514 19.21 8.49 -4.54
CA PHE A 514 19.86 8.34 -5.85
C PHE A 514 21.31 7.85 -5.74
N SER A 515 21.85 7.69 -4.54
CA SER A 515 23.18 7.11 -4.37
C SER A 515 23.20 5.68 -4.93
N VAL A 516 24.22 5.41 -5.73
CA VAL A 516 24.51 4.06 -6.29
C VAL A 516 25.56 3.32 -5.48
N ASP A 517 26.20 4.03 -4.57
CA ASP A 517 27.23 3.51 -3.69
C ASP A 517 26.63 2.99 -2.38
N ARG A 518 27.46 2.77 -1.42
CA ARG A 518 27.04 2.29 -0.10
C ARG A 518 26.24 3.34 0.64
N ILE A 519 25.10 2.92 1.23
CA ILE A 519 24.35 3.73 2.18
C ILE A 519 24.89 3.42 3.57
N ASP A 520 25.82 4.20 4.05
CA ASP A 520 26.47 4.12 5.37
C ASP A 520 26.54 2.67 5.95
N VAL A 521 25.89 2.43 7.07
CA VAL A 521 25.87 1.11 7.76
C VAL A 521 24.78 0.15 7.25
N VAL A 522 24.01 0.52 6.25
CA VAL A 522 22.98 -0.38 5.69
C VAL A 522 23.63 -1.50 4.90
N VAL A 523 23.32 -2.73 5.26
CA VAL A 523 23.73 -3.91 4.51
C VAL A 523 22.73 -4.13 3.38
N ALA A 524 23.18 -3.90 2.14
CA ALA A 524 22.39 -4.23 0.96
C ALA A 524 22.10 -5.74 0.92
N SER A 525 20.95 -6.10 0.34
CA SER A 525 20.55 -7.51 0.24
C SER A 525 20.52 -7.98 -1.20
N THR A 526 20.76 -9.26 -1.39
CA THR A 526 20.51 -9.97 -2.65
C THR A 526 19.32 -10.89 -2.46
N LEU A 527 18.29 -10.71 -3.28
CA LEU A 527 17.11 -11.58 -3.34
C LEU A 527 17.20 -12.47 -4.58
N SER A 528 17.09 -13.77 -4.38
CA SER A 528 16.95 -14.76 -5.45
C SER A 528 15.57 -15.40 -5.38
N ILE A 529 14.83 -15.42 -6.48
CA ILE A 529 13.51 -16.06 -6.58
C ILE A 529 13.43 -16.96 -7.80
N THR A 530 12.99 -18.20 -7.59
CA THR A 530 12.66 -19.15 -8.65
C THR A 530 11.15 -19.38 -8.66
N ILE A 531 10.51 -19.19 -9.81
CA ILE A 531 9.11 -19.57 -10.02
C ILE A 531 9.09 -21.04 -10.46
N LEU A 532 8.58 -21.92 -9.61
CA LEU A 532 8.60 -23.36 -9.84
C LEU A 532 7.35 -23.85 -10.57
N SER A 533 6.18 -23.46 -10.11
CA SER A 533 4.90 -23.92 -10.67
C SER A 533 3.76 -22.95 -10.36
N GLY A 534 2.65 -23.16 -11.05
CA GLY A 534 1.39 -22.50 -10.76
C GLY A 534 0.30 -23.52 -10.44
N GLN A 535 -0.71 -23.10 -9.72
CA GLN A 535 -1.86 -23.92 -9.34
C GLN A 535 -3.14 -23.16 -9.63
N PHE A 536 -4.08 -23.79 -10.33
CA PHE A 536 -5.42 -23.26 -10.60
C PHE A 536 -5.42 -21.84 -11.19
N LEU A 537 -4.52 -21.55 -12.13
CA LEU A 537 -4.28 -20.20 -12.63
C LEU A 537 -5.43 -19.67 -13.51
N SER A 538 -6.15 -20.53 -14.22
CA SER A 538 -7.27 -20.13 -15.08
C SER A 538 -8.28 -21.26 -15.23
N GLU A 539 -9.54 -20.89 -15.40
CA GLU A 539 -10.64 -21.81 -15.76
C GLU A 539 -10.52 -22.34 -17.19
N ARG A 540 -9.71 -21.67 -18.02
CA ARG A 540 -9.44 -22.05 -19.41
C ARG A 540 -8.11 -22.79 -19.49
N SER A 541 -8.04 -23.75 -20.43
CA SER A 541 -6.77 -24.38 -20.75
C SER A 541 -5.95 -23.46 -21.64
N VAL A 542 -5.09 -22.64 -20.99
CA VAL A 542 -4.25 -21.63 -21.64
C VAL A 542 -2.81 -21.77 -21.20
N LYS A 543 -1.91 -21.22 -21.99
CA LYS A 543 -0.51 -21.05 -21.58
C LYS A 543 -0.40 -19.85 -20.65
N THR A 544 0.48 -19.94 -19.69
CA THR A 544 0.69 -18.92 -18.66
C THR A 544 2.17 -18.59 -18.48
N TYR A 545 2.44 -17.44 -17.88
CA TYR A 545 3.76 -17.02 -17.46
C TYR A 545 3.65 -16.18 -16.18
N ALA A 546 4.76 -16.00 -15.52
CA ALA A 546 4.85 -15.13 -14.34
C ALA A 546 5.85 -14.00 -14.58
N GLU A 547 5.57 -12.85 -13.98
CA GLU A 547 6.50 -11.72 -13.91
C GLU A 547 6.84 -11.44 -12.45
N VAL A 548 8.09 -11.02 -12.23
CA VAL A 548 8.59 -10.60 -10.91
C VAL A 548 9.23 -9.25 -11.08
N GLU A 549 8.81 -8.30 -10.26
CA GLU A 549 9.26 -6.91 -10.30
C GLU A 549 9.62 -6.43 -8.91
N LEU A 550 10.71 -5.67 -8.81
CA LEU A 550 11.13 -5.03 -7.58
C LEU A 550 10.79 -3.54 -7.63
N PHE A 551 10.07 -3.06 -6.63
CA PHE A 551 9.91 -1.63 -6.36
C PHE A 551 10.86 -1.24 -5.24
N GLY A 552 11.66 -0.20 -5.48
CA GLY A 552 12.69 0.23 -4.53
C GLY A 552 13.34 1.54 -4.95
N LEU A 553 14.60 1.71 -4.59
CA LEU A 553 15.38 2.90 -4.93
C LEU A 553 15.69 2.99 -6.45
N PRO A 554 15.88 4.20 -6.98
CA PRO A 554 16.30 4.40 -8.38
C PRO A 554 17.59 3.68 -8.75
N GLY A 555 18.53 3.57 -7.82
CA GLY A 555 19.84 2.91 -8.02
C GLY A 555 19.81 1.41 -8.00
N ASP A 556 18.72 0.76 -7.62
CA ASP A 556 18.63 -0.71 -7.61
C ASP A 556 18.78 -1.27 -9.03
N PRO A 557 19.58 -2.33 -9.25
CA PRO A 557 19.80 -2.91 -10.56
C PRO A 557 18.52 -3.54 -11.10
N LYS A 558 18.59 -4.21 -12.25
CA LYS A 558 17.45 -4.76 -12.99
C LYS A 558 16.21 -5.07 -12.11
N ARG A 559 15.07 -4.49 -12.45
CA ARG A 559 13.87 -4.46 -11.59
C ARG A 559 12.76 -5.43 -12.00
N LYS A 560 12.81 -5.97 -13.24
CA LYS A 560 11.75 -6.81 -13.78
C LYS A 560 12.29 -8.03 -14.51
N TYR A 561 11.75 -9.21 -14.18
CA TYR A 561 12.01 -10.49 -14.82
C TYR A 561 10.68 -11.12 -15.27
N ARG A 562 10.79 -12.02 -16.25
CA ARG A 562 9.64 -12.75 -16.77
C ARG A 562 10.06 -14.20 -17.06
N THR A 563 9.21 -15.17 -16.69
CA THR A 563 9.36 -16.56 -17.10
C THR A 563 9.06 -16.72 -18.59
N LYS A 564 9.51 -17.81 -19.19
CA LYS A 564 9.00 -18.23 -20.49
C LYS A 564 7.53 -18.59 -20.38
N LEU A 565 6.85 -18.54 -21.51
CA LEU A 565 5.50 -19.07 -21.63
C LEU A 565 5.56 -20.60 -21.47
N THR A 566 4.59 -21.19 -20.78
CA THR A 566 4.51 -22.66 -20.65
C THR A 566 4.43 -23.32 -22.02
N SER A 567 5.08 -24.49 -22.18
CA SER A 567 5.15 -25.20 -23.46
C SER A 567 3.77 -25.72 -23.93
N SER A 568 2.89 -26.04 -22.99
CA SER A 568 1.54 -26.52 -23.24
C SER A 568 0.51 -25.66 -22.53
N ALA A 569 -0.73 -25.70 -23.02
CA ALA A 569 -1.90 -25.11 -22.39
C ALA A 569 -2.32 -25.99 -21.19
N ASN A 570 -1.76 -25.66 -20.02
CA ASN A 570 -2.08 -26.29 -18.76
C ASN A 570 -2.10 -25.22 -17.66
N SER A 571 -3.28 -24.76 -17.29
CA SER A 571 -3.47 -23.74 -16.26
C SER A 571 -3.73 -24.30 -14.87
N LEU A 572 -3.98 -25.61 -14.73
CA LEU A 572 -4.21 -26.23 -13.42
C LEU A 572 -2.92 -26.44 -12.62
N ASN A 573 -1.85 -26.92 -13.27
CA ASN A 573 -0.56 -27.18 -12.60
C ASN A 573 0.65 -27.01 -13.54
N PRO A 574 0.82 -25.85 -14.19
CA PRO A 574 1.98 -25.60 -15.00
C PRO A 574 3.26 -25.62 -14.17
N VAL A 575 4.34 -26.13 -14.74
CA VAL A 575 5.68 -26.17 -14.11
C VAL A 575 6.66 -25.44 -15.02
N TRP A 576 7.45 -24.52 -14.42
CA TRP A 576 8.54 -23.84 -15.09
C TRP A 576 9.87 -24.47 -14.64
N LYS A 577 10.79 -24.64 -15.60
CA LYS A 577 12.16 -25.11 -15.34
C LYS A 577 13.12 -24.01 -15.74
N GLU A 578 13.12 -22.96 -14.95
CA GLU A 578 13.95 -21.79 -15.21
C GLU A 578 14.94 -21.54 -14.08
N GLU A 579 15.99 -20.81 -14.41
CA GLU A 579 16.94 -20.34 -13.42
C GLU A 579 16.31 -19.28 -12.51
N ALA A 580 16.93 -19.08 -11.35
CA ALA A 580 16.49 -18.06 -10.40
C ALA A 580 16.63 -16.65 -10.99
N PHE A 581 15.66 -15.82 -10.71
CA PHE A 581 15.76 -14.38 -10.92
C PHE A 581 16.50 -13.74 -9.74
N VAL A 582 17.57 -13.03 -10.01
CA VAL A 582 18.43 -12.47 -8.98
C VAL A 582 18.36 -10.95 -9.01
N PHE A 583 17.96 -10.36 -7.89
CA PHE A 583 18.00 -8.94 -7.62
C PHE A 583 19.21 -8.68 -6.69
N GLU A 584 20.32 -8.32 -7.29
CA GLU A 584 21.53 -8.02 -6.55
C GLU A 584 21.53 -6.61 -5.99
N LYS A 585 22.18 -6.43 -4.84
CA LYS A 585 22.42 -5.11 -4.24
C LYS A 585 21.15 -4.27 -4.10
N ILE A 586 20.11 -4.83 -3.46
CA ILE A 586 18.96 -4.04 -3.01
C ILE A 586 19.47 -3.13 -1.89
N MET A 587 19.63 -1.83 -2.21
CA MET A 587 20.37 -0.88 -1.36
C MET A 587 19.70 -0.63 -0.03
N MET A 588 18.36 -0.54 -0.02
CA MET A 588 17.55 -0.34 1.19
C MET A 588 16.35 -1.30 1.20
N PRO A 589 16.52 -2.51 1.72
CA PRO A 589 15.46 -3.52 1.74
C PRO A 589 14.17 -3.06 2.44
N GLU A 590 14.28 -2.16 3.42
CA GLU A 590 13.15 -1.61 4.15
C GLU A 590 12.22 -0.73 3.31
N LEU A 591 12.72 -0.16 2.20
CA LEU A 591 11.94 0.62 1.24
C LEU A 591 11.52 -0.18 0.01
N ALA A 592 11.94 -1.44 -0.08
CA ALA A 592 11.69 -2.26 -1.25
C ALA A 592 10.54 -3.23 -1.05
N SER A 593 9.82 -3.52 -2.14
CA SER A 593 8.78 -4.55 -2.21
C SER A 593 8.89 -5.37 -3.49
N LEU A 594 8.49 -6.63 -3.39
CA LEU A 594 8.49 -7.60 -4.47
C LEU A 594 7.07 -7.76 -5.00
N ARG A 595 6.85 -7.51 -6.28
CA ARG A 595 5.60 -7.81 -6.97
C ARG A 595 5.75 -9.09 -7.79
N ILE A 596 4.86 -10.05 -7.57
CA ILE A 596 4.76 -11.30 -8.31
C ILE A 596 3.40 -11.32 -8.98
N VAL A 597 3.37 -11.61 -10.29
CA VAL A 597 2.16 -11.57 -11.10
C VAL A 597 2.11 -12.80 -11.98
N ALA A 598 0.93 -13.42 -12.11
CA ALA A 598 0.63 -14.45 -13.08
C ALA A 598 -0.26 -13.88 -14.20
N LEU A 599 0.06 -14.27 -15.44
CA LEU A 599 -0.60 -13.79 -16.64
C LEU A 599 -0.87 -14.97 -17.60
N GLU A 600 -1.98 -14.87 -18.37
CA GLU A 600 -2.24 -15.72 -19.52
C GLU A 600 -1.42 -15.25 -20.73
N GLU A 601 -1.26 -16.12 -21.71
CA GLU A 601 -0.74 -15.76 -23.04
C GLU A 601 -1.49 -14.55 -23.59
N GLY A 602 -0.73 -13.55 -24.08
CA GLY A 602 -1.30 -12.27 -24.51
C GLY A 602 -1.38 -11.20 -23.42
N GLY A 603 -0.95 -11.51 -22.19
CA GLY A 603 -0.83 -10.51 -21.10
C GLY A 603 -2.09 -10.32 -20.27
N LYS A 604 -3.08 -11.21 -20.41
CA LYS A 604 -4.29 -11.12 -19.59
C LYS A 604 -3.96 -11.43 -18.13
N PHE A 605 -4.35 -10.54 -17.23
CA PHE A 605 -4.13 -10.64 -15.81
C PHE A 605 -4.85 -11.84 -15.17
N ILE A 606 -4.17 -12.58 -14.32
CA ILE A 606 -4.71 -13.67 -13.50
C ILE A 606 -4.77 -13.23 -12.04
N GLY A 607 -3.65 -12.80 -11.51
CA GLY A 607 -3.55 -12.37 -10.12
C GLY A 607 -2.14 -11.86 -9.78
N GLN A 608 -2.05 -11.16 -8.66
CA GLN A 608 -0.83 -10.52 -8.21
C GLN A 608 -0.64 -10.67 -6.70
N ARG A 609 0.58 -10.49 -6.24
CA ARG A 609 0.91 -10.25 -4.83
C ARG A 609 2.07 -9.28 -4.73
N ILE A 610 1.97 -8.31 -3.84
CA ILE A 610 3.07 -7.41 -3.49
C ILE A 610 3.40 -7.62 -2.02
N ILE A 611 4.69 -7.85 -1.73
CA ILE A 611 5.17 -8.13 -0.38
C ILE A 611 6.40 -7.27 -0.10
N PRO A 612 6.44 -6.49 1.01
CA PRO A 612 7.66 -5.82 1.44
C PRO A 612 8.80 -6.80 1.65
N ILE A 613 10.00 -6.44 1.22
CA ILE A 613 11.18 -7.32 1.31
C ILE A 613 11.45 -7.74 2.76
N ILE A 614 11.25 -6.85 3.72
CA ILE A 614 11.43 -7.15 5.16
C ILE A 614 10.42 -8.14 5.72
N ALA A 615 9.33 -8.38 5.02
CA ALA A 615 8.26 -9.31 5.42
C ALA A 615 8.27 -10.63 4.65
N VAL A 616 9.22 -10.83 3.75
CA VAL A 616 9.35 -12.05 2.94
C VAL A 616 10.12 -13.11 3.73
N HIS A 617 9.60 -14.33 3.80
CA HIS A 617 10.31 -15.49 4.32
C HIS A 617 11.09 -16.23 3.22
N SER A 618 12.32 -16.61 3.51
CA SER A 618 13.11 -17.51 2.65
C SER A 618 12.50 -18.91 2.60
N GLY A 619 12.75 -19.65 1.51
CA GLY A 619 12.37 -21.02 1.35
C GLY A 619 11.34 -21.27 0.26
N TYR A 620 10.74 -22.47 0.29
CA TYR A 620 9.67 -22.88 -0.60
C TYR A 620 8.33 -22.41 -0.06
N HIS A 621 7.63 -21.60 -0.83
CA HIS A 621 6.36 -20.99 -0.41
C HIS A 621 5.33 -20.96 -1.54
N HIS A 622 4.06 -21.06 -1.16
CA HIS A 622 2.94 -20.71 -2.02
C HIS A 622 2.63 -19.23 -1.91
N VAL A 623 2.54 -18.56 -3.06
CA VAL A 623 2.07 -17.19 -3.18
C VAL A 623 0.61 -17.26 -3.59
N CYS A 624 -0.30 -17.10 -2.63
CA CYS A 624 -1.73 -16.96 -2.92
C CYS A 624 -1.97 -15.64 -3.62
N LEU A 625 -2.50 -15.68 -4.84
CA LEU A 625 -2.68 -14.51 -5.68
C LEU A 625 -3.92 -13.72 -5.27
N ARG A 626 -3.88 -12.42 -5.55
CA ARG A 626 -4.95 -11.45 -5.30
C ARG A 626 -5.39 -10.78 -6.59
N SER A 627 -6.62 -10.27 -6.57
CA SER A 627 -7.18 -9.46 -7.67
C SER A 627 -6.46 -8.11 -7.80
N GLU A 628 -6.86 -7.31 -8.80
CA GLU A 628 -6.43 -5.93 -8.94
C GLU A 628 -6.81 -5.07 -7.73
N SER A 629 -7.96 -5.35 -7.10
CA SER A 629 -8.40 -4.69 -5.87
C SER A 629 -7.73 -5.23 -4.58
N ASN A 630 -6.65 -6.00 -4.74
CA ASN A 630 -5.88 -6.64 -3.66
C ASN A 630 -6.71 -7.60 -2.78
N MET A 631 -7.85 -8.05 -3.28
CA MET A 631 -8.69 -9.05 -2.61
C MET A 631 -8.19 -10.46 -2.89
N PRO A 632 -8.17 -11.35 -1.90
CA PRO A 632 -7.74 -12.73 -2.11
C PRO A 632 -8.56 -13.43 -3.18
N LEU A 633 -7.88 -14.09 -4.11
CA LEU A 633 -8.49 -15.02 -5.04
C LEU A 633 -8.62 -16.40 -4.38
N THR A 634 -9.63 -17.16 -4.76
CA THR A 634 -9.98 -18.43 -4.08
C THR A 634 -8.94 -19.52 -4.31
N MET A 635 -8.46 -19.68 -5.54
CA MET A 635 -7.67 -20.83 -5.96
C MET A 635 -6.28 -20.50 -6.51
N PRO A 636 -6.08 -19.45 -7.34
CA PRO A 636 -4.81 -19.22 -8.02
C PRO A 636 -3.64 -19.00 -7.07
N SER A 637 -2.58 -19.77 -7.26
CA SER A 637 -1.33 -19.59 -6.54
C SER A 637 -0.11 -19.87 -7.43
N LEU A 638 1.04 -19.33 -7.02
CA LEU A 638 2.35 -19.67 -7.55
C LEU A 638 3.18 -20.33 -6.46
N PHE A 639 3.92 -21.37 -6.80
CA PHE A 639 4.86 -22.00 -5.92
C PHE A 639 6.28 -21.56 -6.26
N VAL A 640 6.98 -21.02 -5.28
CA VAL A 640 8.27 -20.34 -5.48
C VAL A 640 9.30 -20.81 -4.49
N TYR A 641 10.57 -20.60 -4.82
CA TYR A 641 11.70 -20.70 -3.89
C TYR A 641 12.39 -19.35 -3.78
N LEU A 642 12.53 -18.85 -2.58
CA LEU A 642 13.16 -17.56 -2.26
C LEU A 642 14.38 -17.76 -1.39
N GLU A 643 15.43 -17.01 -1.68
CA GLU A 643 16.63 -16.95 -0.86
C GLU A 643 17.07 -15.49 -0.70
N MET A 644 17.28 -15.09 0.54
CA MET A 644 17.82 -13.78 0.90
C MET A 644 19.25 -13.95 1.41
N LYS A 645 20.16 -13.10 0.94
CA LYS A 645 21.55 -13.03 1.38
C LYS A 645 21.98 -11.58 1.53
N ASP A 646 22.96 -11.34 2.39
CA ASP A 646 23.66 -10.06 2.40
C ASP A 646 24.45 -9.91 1.11
N TYR A 647 24.47 -8.70 0.55
CA TYR A 647 25.25 -8.39 -0.62
C TYR A 647 26.72 -8.21 -0.22
N VAL A 648 27.62 -9.00 -0.80
CA VAL A 648 29.07 -8.89 -0.63
C VAL A 648 29.67 -8.44 -1.97
N PRO A 649 30.32 -7.25 -2.04
CA PRO A 649 30.99 -6.81 -3.26
C PRO A 649 32.06 -7.79 -3.73
N ASP A 650 32.20 -7.99 -5.03
CA ASP A 650 33.21 -8.89 -5.63
C ASP A 650 34.65 -8.54 -5.23
N THR A 651 34.93 -7.26 -4.99
CA THR A 651 36.20 -6.77 -4.47
C THR A 651 36.59 -7.33 -3.09
N TRP A 652 35.59 -7.77 -2.33
CA TRP A 652 35.77 -8.37 -0.99
C TRP A 652 35.74 -9.90 -1.02
N ALA A 653 35.11 -10.49 -2.03
CA ALA A 653 35.05 -11.95 -2.18
C ALA A 653 36.41 -12.60 -2.39
N GLY A 654 37.39 -11.85 -2.91
CA GLY A 654 38.80 -12.33 -3.06
C GLY A 654 39.65 -12.25 -1.80
N ASN A 655 39.22 -11.57 -0.74
CA ASN A 655 40.03 -11.33 0.45
C ASN A 655 39.60 -12.15 1.70
N VAL A 656 38.66 -13.08 1.57
CA VAL A 656 38.16 -13.88 2.70
C VAL A 656 39.14 -15.00 3.15
N LEU A 657 40.28 -15.14 2.49
CA LEU A 657 41.31 -16.10 2.87
C LEU A 657 42.43 -15.49 3.77
N GLY A 658 42.09 -14.65 4.72
CA GLY A 658 43.16 -14.10 5.56
C GLY A 658 42.80 -13.12 6.68
N VAL A 659 41.59 -13.09 7.19
CA VAL A 659 41.26 -12.25 8.35
C VAL A 659 41.06 -13.12 9.58
N PRO A 660 41.91 -12.97 10.64
CA PRO A 660 41.65 -13.60 11.93
C PRO A 660 40.42 -12.96 12.56
N ASP A 661 39.65 -13.75 13.31
CA ASP A 661 38.45 -13.41 14.04
C ASP A 661 38.48 -11.98 14.63
N LEU A 662 37.78 -11.06 13.97
CA LEU A 662 37.45 -9.78 14.55
C LEU A 662 36.27 -9.99 15.49
N VAL A 663 36.59 -10.12 16.76
CA VAL A 663 35.67 -10.08 17.89
C VAL A 663 34.94 -8.72 17.84
N CYS A 664 33.65 -8.73 17.48
CA CYS A 664 32.79 -7.58 17.73
C CYS A 664 32.68 -7.34 19.22
N PRO A 665 32.86 -6.11 19.72
CA PRO A 665 32.57 -5.81 21.11
C PRO A 665 31.04 -5.93 21.36
N PRO A 666 30.64 -6.34 22.56
CA PRO A 666 29.22 -6.48 22.90
C PRO A 666 28.57 -5.10 23.01
N LEU A 667 27.43 -4.94 22.34
CA LEU A 667 26.44 -3.89 22.57
C LEU A 667 25.49 -4.33 23.65
#